data_f4ade9df1d1b018cb7cb6a2e364af348
#
_entry.id   f4ade9df1d1b018cb7cb6a2e364af348
#
_cell.length_a   1.000
_cell.length_b   1.000
_cell.length_c   1.000
_cell.angle_alpha   90.00
_cell.angle_beta   90.00
_cell.angle_gamma   90.00
#
_symmetry.space_group_name_H-M   'P 1'
#
loop_
_entity.id
_entity.type
_entity.pdbx_description
1 polymer ?
#
loop_
_entity_poly.entity_id
_entity_poly.type
_entity_poly.pdbx_seq_one_letter_code
_entity_poly.pdbx_strand_id
1 'polypeptide(L)'
;MRKKIQEFWQQINPSDRTPKLPENTGEIIEETANASAVTIAFGGAVATALGVTFSPGLLVVGAALPFVGLSRKAIKSYFDRNNNKKLSLEAFVAIAAPGVYLESFNYWAKRSDRLASIDNIGKETTEFNIELNINLDRDLATGALKCFWRSNLASILNRILGAYLDKLEFDRTEIEIITSWVAWKTQDYWQKIIESLGEEIEEEVKQLALTYTAGEAEKNDYYSSIETYLKEKIASLPKEKVFDEEFSFRKIYVPLEAKPVDERGYIIEDEDSFLLEAWAKERLKDNNKDNSNKVMFVQGGPGRGKSLFCRMFADWVRQHLHPLWVPILIRLRDIMEFDRNIETILQNAVKANFAQDDSGWLTDSKKRFLFILDGFDELCLEGRIGGGLEKFIKQVADFQKHYQTAEGGHRVIITGRQLALQGAILPSNLERVELLPMSDTIQQQWFDKWSDLFGEEKTESFKGFLDNKNCPDTVKNELAREPLLLYLLAAMHRDGEIKTEDLQETSGIRAKIIIYEKSLDWVLNKQRGDTQQEIVKLGRQELRQVLMEAGLCVVQSGGEYAKIDGLQVRLKKSESEIYEKIQEIKREKRDEVLKNALAAFYLKPAADDRGGSVEFFHKSFSEFLCAKQMQQSLEEWTETRRRGGYNMNDDRLAEDIYDLLGYGKLTPEIVEYLMGLLEESENFPFVGLFDRLEKFYECWCEGEFIDDAENNYPQKTMIHLKKQQPDLKEDKTTLGLRQVDVYTGLNVTILLLELHRYGKNRKELKEKMTFYPCGKPNEKGELEDPEQLLKIIGYSSCFGINGFVDTVGYFLIRANLRGANLSGADLIRANLRGANLRGANLRGADLIRANLSGAYLIRTDLSGADLSGAYLIRADLRGADLSGAYLSDADLSDADLIRANLIRADLSGADLIRANLSDADLSGANLSGANLSDANLIRADLRGANLRGAYLIRADLRGANLRGAYLSDRFFGNVKWDNNTNWEDVRGLEEAVGVPEALKKQLGLS
;
A
#
# COMPACT_ATOMS: atom_id res chain seq x y z
N MET A 1 -38.91 4.88 -44.35
CA MET A 1 -37.59 5.25 -43.92
C MET A 1 -36.57 4.15 -44.23
N ARG A 2 -36.77 2.90 -43.75
CA ARG A 2 -35.93 1.72 -44.06
C ARG A 2 -35.63 1.56 -45.58
N LYS A 3 -36.65 1.68 -46.41
CA LYS A 3 -36.51 1.61 -47.89
C LYS A 3 -35.68 2.77 -48.44
N LYS A 4 -35.79 3.99 -47.90
CA LYS A 4 -34.99 5.17 -48.30
C LYS A 4 -33.55 5.09 -47.83
N ILE A 5 -33.29 4.49 -46.69
CA ILE A 5 -31.91 4.27 -46.16
C ILE A 5 -31.26 3.16 -46.99
N GLN A 6 -31.96 2.05 -47.32
CA GLN A 6 -31.49 0.99 -48.21
C GLN A 6 -31.23 1.50 -49.63
N GLU A 7 -32.17 2.30 -50.21
CA GLU A 7 -32.00 2.93 -51.50
C GLU A 7 -30.85 3.92 -51.53
N PHE A 8 -30.60 4.65 -50.41
CA PHE A 8 -29.47 5.56 -50.27
C PHE A 8 -28.11 4.84 -50.25
N TRP A 9 -27.97 3.80 -49.44
CA TRP A 9 -26.75 3.02 -49.41
C TRP A 9 -26.51 2.18 -50.66
N GLN A 10 -27.52 1.72 -51.34
CA GLN A 10 -27.44 1.09 -52.66
C GLN A 10 -27.02 2.06 -53.76
N GLN A 11 -27.40 3.34 -53.66
CA GLN A 11 -27.03 4.40 -54.63
C GLN A 11 -25.63 4.95 -54.44
N ILE A 12 -24.98 4.73 -53.30
CA ILE A 12 -23.56 5.10 -53.04
C ILE A 12 -22.60 4.03 -53.59
N ASN A 13 -23.10 2.92 -54.12
CA ASN A 13 -22.30 1.84 -54.64
C ASN A 13 -21.65 2.23 -56.00
N PRO A 14 -20.36 2.51 -56.11
CA PRO A 14 -19.71 2.85 -57.35
C PRO A 14 -19.22 1.57 -58.01
N SER A 15 -20.03 1.01 -58.89
CA SER A 15 -19.53 -0.05 -59.76
C SER A 15 -18.55 0.42 -60.89
N ASP A 16 -18.31 1.72 -61.05
CA ASP A 16 -17.44 2.18 -62.10
C ASP A 16 -16.82 3.56 -61.91
N ARG A 17 -15.87 3.79 -61.04
CA ARG A 17 -14.78 4.80 -61.16
C ARG A 17 -14.00 4.94 -59.86
N THR A 18 -12.75 4.55 -59.89
CA THR A 18 -11.75 4.94 -58.89
C THR A 18 -11.57 6.47 -58.89
N PRO A 19 -11.81 7.18 -57.77
CA PRO A 19 -11.50 8.62 -57.69
C PRO A 19 -9.98 8.79 -57.54
N LYS A 20 -9.36 9.61 -58.39
CA LYS A 20 -8.02 10.11 -58.21
C LYS A 20 -8.00 11.03 -56.96
N LEU A 21 -7.12 10.74 -56.03
CA LEU A 21 -6.85 11.57 -54.85
C LEU A 21 -6.19 12.89 -55.24
N PRO A 22 -6.49 14.03 -54.57
CA PRO A 22 -5.77 15.29 -54.74
C PRO A 22 -4.33 15.17 -54.19
N GLU A 23 -3.38 15.82 -54.87
CA GLU A 23 -1.93 15.73 -54.65
C GLU A 23 -1.39 16.31 -53.33
N ASN A 24 -2.21 16.82 -52.38
CA ASN A 24 -1.76 17.48 -51.15
C ASN A 24 -2.13 16.73 -49.87
N THR A 25 -2.26 15.42 -49.87
CA THR A 25 -2.63 14.62 -48.66
C THR A 25 -1.48 13.83 -48.06
N GLY A 26 -0.22 14.20 -48.32
CA GLY A 26 0.96 13.45 -47.88
C GLY A 26 1.17 13.39 -46.34
N GLU A 27 0.76 14.40 -45.57
CA GLU A 27 1.03 14.45 -44.12
C GLU A 27 -0.08 13.90 -43.20
N ILE A 28 -1.28 13.62 -43.76
CA ILE A 28 -2.40 13.02 -43.02
C ILE A 28 -2.42 11.47 -43.14
N ILE A 29 -1.64 10.93 -44.06
CA ILE A 29 -1.66 9.52 -44.46
C ILE A 29 -0.81 8.62 -43.55
N GLU A 30 0.18 9.13 -42.84
CA GLU A 30 1.05 8.30 -41.99
C GLU A 30 0.39 7.84 -40.67
N GLU A 31 -0.59 8.55 -40.14
CA GLU A 31 -1.29 8.14 -38.90
C GLU A 31 -2.57 7.30 -39.11
N THR A 32 -3.05 7.16 -40.35
CA THR A 32 -4.38 6.59 -40.62
C THR A 32 -4.40 5.39 -41.61
N ALA A 33 -3.26 4.84 -41.93
CA ALA A 33 -3.22 3.67 -42.81
C ALA A 33 -3.70 2.39 -42.11
N ASN A 34 -4.77 1.83 -42.66
CA ASN A 34 -5.35 0.52 -42.43
C ASN A 34 -6.34 0.35 -41.26
N ALA A 35 -7.63 0.29 -41.60
CA ALA A 35 -8.58 -0.38 -40.74
C ALA A 35 -8.11 -1.83 -40.51
N SER A 36 -8.18 -2.32 -39.27
CA SER A 36 -7.83 -3.71 -38.99
C SER A 36 -8.82 -4.63 -39.73
N ALA A 37 -8.36 -5.79 -40.14
CA ALA A 37 -9.20 -6.79 -40.82
C ALA A 37 -10.45 -7.12 -39.97
N VAL A 38 -10.29 -7.13 -38.65
CA VAL A 38 -11.37 -7.32 -37.68
C VAL A 38 -12.44 -6.23 -37.78
N THR A 39 -12.03 -4.96 -37.90
CA THR A 39 -12.98 -3.84 -38.02
C THR A 39 -13.73 -3.85 -39.33
N ILE A 40 -13.08 -4.28 -40.40
CA ILE A 40 -13.72 -4.43 -41.72
C ILE A 40 -14.78 -5.54 -41.69
N ALA A 41 -14.46 -6.67 -41.05
CA ALA A 41 -15.40 -7.78 -40.86
C ALA A 41 -16.58 -7.40 -39.99
N PHE A 42 -16.32 -6.70 -38.88
CA PHE A 42 -17.38 -6.17 -38.00
C PHE A 42 -18.25 -5.13 -38.70
N GLY A 43 -17.66 -4.26 -39.52
CA GLY A 43 -18.41 -3.29 -40.33
C GLY A 43 -19.42 -3.96 -41.29
N GLY A 44 -19.09 -5.12 -41.86
CA GLY A 44 -20.01 -5.97 -42.62
C GLY A 44 -21.18 -6.47 -41.75
N ALA A 45 -20.91 -6.92 -40.54
CA ALA A 45 -21.95 -7.39 -39.61
C ALA A 45 -22.90 -6.26 -39.18
N VAL A 46 -22.39 -5.06 -38.89
CA VAL A 46 -23.21 -3.87 -38.57
C VAL A 46 -24.08 -3.47 -39.75
N ALA A 47 -23.56 -3.49 -40.98
CA ALA A 47 -24.29 -3.18 -42.18
C ALA A 47 -25.45 -4.16 -42.40
N THR A 48 -25.19 -5.45 -42.24
CA THR A 48 -26.21 -6.50 -42.35
C THR A 48 -27.30 -6.32 -41.28
N ALA A 49 -26.94 -6.08 -40.04
CA ALA A 49 -27.86 -5.88 -38.92
C ALA A 49 -28.75 -4.64 -39.10
N LEU A 50 -28.22 -3.59 -39.71
CA LEU A 50 -28.96 -2.36 -40.01
C LEU A 50 -29.75 -2.45 -41.32
N GLY A 51 -29.69 -3.60 -42.05
CA GLY A 51 -30.33 -3.79 -43.30
C GLY A 51 -29.72 -2.96 -44.44
N VAL A 52 -28.44 -2.65 -44.33
CA VAL A 52 -27.65 -1.87 -45.28
C VAL A 52 -26.67 -2.80 -45.95
N THR A 53 -26.72 -2.92 -47.28
CA THR A 53 -25.71 -3.69 -48.04
C THR A 53 -24.48 -2.82 -48.31
N PHE A 54 -23.41 -3.07 -47.59
CA PHE A 54 -22.09 -2.57 -48.01
C PHE A 54 -21.52 -3.52 -49.04
N SER A 55 -21.15 -2.98 -50.20
CA SER A 55 -20.34 -3.81 -51.11
C SER A 55 -18.95 -4.03 -50.53
N PRO A 56 -18.34 -5.22 -50.75
CA PRO A 56 -16.97 -5.47 -50.31
C PRO A 56 -15.96 -4.39 -50.73
N GLY A 57 -16.20 -3.74 -51.91
CA GLY A 57 -15.39 -2.64 -52.39
C GLY A 57 -15.47 -1.36 -51.53
N LEU A 58 -16.61 -1.09 -50.89
CA LEU A 58 -16.75 0.08 -49.97
C LEU A 58 -16.02 -0.12 -48.63
N LEU A 59 -15.98 -1.34 -48.13
CA LEU A 59 -15.19 -1.68 -46.94
C LEU A 59 -13.68 -1.62 -47.24
N VAL A 60 -13.24 -1.98 -48.43
CA VAL A 60 -11.84 -1.84 -48.89
C VAL A 60 -11.46 -0.36 -49.09
N VAL A 61 -12.37 0.46 -49.62
CA VAL A 61 -12.17 1.93 -49.71
C VAL A 61 -12.22 2.58 -48.29
N GLY A 62 -13.00 2.02 -47.36
CA GLY A 62 -13.01 2.38 -45.94
C GLY A 62 -11.68 2.13 -45.22
N ALA A 63 -10.86 1.21 -45.73
CA ALA A 63 -9.52 0.96 -45.22
C ALA A 63 -8.55 2.14 -45.48
N ALA A 64 -8.87 3.01 -46.45
CA ALA A 64 -8.05 4.18 -46.82
C ALA A 64 -8.56 5.51 -46.20
N LEU A 65 -9.76 5.53 -45.62
CA LEU A 65 -10.35 6.74 -45.01
C LEU A 65 -10.88 6.42 -43.61
N PRO A 66 -10.76 7.33 -42.64
CA PRO A 66 -11.46 7.20 -41.34
C PRO A 66 -12.95 6.99 -41.56
N PHE A 67 -13.59 6.09 -40.78
CA PHE A 67 -15.04 5.85 -40.87
C PHE A 67 -15.87 7.11 -40.63
N VAL A 68 -15.39 8.04 -39.83
CA VAL A 68 -15.92 9.41 -39.67
C VAL A 68 -15.91 10.16 -41.01
N GLY A 69 -14.83 10.06 -41.78
CA GLY A 69 -14.73 10.67 -43.11
C GLY A 69 -15.73 10.08 -44.13
N LEU A 70 -16.04 8.78 -44.04
CA LEU A 70 -17.06 8.13 -44.85
C LEU A 70 -18.46 8.62 -44.48
N SER A 71 -18.80 8.71 -43.21
CA SER A 71 -20.08 9.28 -42.74
C SER A 71 -20.27 10.71 -43.23
N ARG A 72 -19.23 11.54 -43.14
CA ARG A 72 -19.23 12.93 -43.65
C ARG A 72 -19.49 12.98 -45.16
N LYS A 73 -18.82 12.16 -45.95
CA LYS A 73 -19.05 12.08 -47.41
C LYS A 73 -20.48 11.64 -47.72
N ALA A 74 -21.01 10.66 -46.99
CA ALA A 74 -22.36 10.15 -47.17
C ALA A 74 -23.40 11.26 -46.88
N ILE A 75 -23.21 12.04 -45.80
CA ILE A 75 -24.07 13.15 -45.43
C ILE A 75 -24.01 14.25 -46.50
N LYS A 76 -22.83 14.63 -46.95
CA LYS A 76 -22.64 15.62 -48.00
C LYS A 76 -23.31 15.19 -49.32
N SER A 77 -23.12 13.95 -49.75
CA SER A 77 -23.79 13.38 -50.93
C SER A 77 -25.31 13.37 -50.81
N TYR A 78 -25.86 13.12 -49.63
CA TYR A 78 -27.28 13.20 -49.38
C TYR A 78 -27.81 14.63 -49.54
N PHE A 79 -27.12 15.61 -48.95
CA PHE A 79 -27.45 17.04 -49.01
C PHE A 79 -27.49 17.53 -50.49
N ASP A 80 -26.43 17.25 -51.24
CA ASP A 80 -26.30 17.64 -52.65
C ASP A 80 -27.40 17.03 -53.52
N ARG A 81 -27.76 15.76 -53.28
CA ARG A 81 -28.79 15.04 -54.07
C ARG A 81 -30.23 15.41 -53.76
N ASN A 82 -30.47 15.96 -52.56
CA ASN A 82 -31.81 16.37 -52.12
C ASN A 82 -32.05 17.87 -52.23
N ASN A 83 -31.48 18.54 -53.23
CA ASN A 83 -31.62 19.98 -53.50
C ASN A 83 -31.27 20.85 -52.26
N ASN A 84 -30.14 20.53 -51.62
CA ASN A 84 -29.66 21.23 -50.41
C ASN A 84 -30.63 21.21 -49.21
N LYS A 85 -31.46 20.18 -49.13
CA LYS A 85 -32.38 19.99 -48.01
C LYS A 85 -31.59 19.48 -46.80
N LYS A 86 -31.62 20.22 -45.69
CA LYS A 86 -30.94 19.84 -44.44
C LYS A 86 -31.43 18.49 -43.93
N LEU A 87 -30.52 17.72 -43.31
CA LEU A 87 -30.83 16.43 -42.74
C LEU A 87 -31.66 16.60 -41.45
N SER A 88 -32.74 15.83 -41.34
CA SER A 88 -33.44 15.67 -40.07
C SER A 88 -32.60 14.91 -39.05
N LEU A 89 -32.94 15.04 -37.79
CA LEU A 89 -32.27 14.35 -36.68
C LEU A 89 -32.15 12.85 -36.91
N GLU A 90 -33.24 12.19 -37.31
CA GLU A 90 -33.27 10.73 -37.52
C GLU A 90 -32.38 10.31 -38.69
N ALA A 91 -32.40 11.10 -39.78
CA ALA A 91 -31.60 10.82 -40.96
C ALA A 91 -30.12 11.02 -40.67
N PHE A 92 -29.78 12.05 -39.92
CA PHE A 92 -28.41 12.31 -39.47
C PHE A 92 -27.85 11.16 -38.61
N VAL A 93 -28.59 10.76 -37.56
CA VAL A 93 -28.17 9.69 -36.67
C VAL A 93 -28.08 8.35 -37.41
N ALA A 94 -29.02 8.05 -38.32
CA ALA A 94 -29.00 6.82 -39.10
C ALA A 94 -27.73 6.67 -39.98
N ILE A 95 -27.24 7.78 -40.53
CA ILE A 95 -26.07 7.79 -41.40
C ILE A 95 -24.75 7.84 -40.59
N ALA A 96 -24.75 8.63 -39.55
CA ALA A 96 -23.51 8.91 -38.83
C ALA A 96 -23.17 7.86 -37.75
N ALA A 97 -24.17 7.32 -37.01
CA ALA A 97 -23.93 6.42 -35.87
C ALA A 97 -23.10 5.18 -36.22
N PRO A 98 -23.35 4.44 -37.30
CA PRO A 98 -22.53 3.28 -37.63
C PRO A 98 -21.06 3.65 -37.86
N GLY A 99 -20.82 4.76 -38.56
CA GLY A 99 -19.45 5.19 -38.88
C GLY A 99 -18.65 5.62 -37.67
N VAL A 100 -19.26 6.41 -36.76
CA VAL A 100 -18.58 6.83 -35.54
C VAL A 100 -18.35 5.68 -34.56
N TYR A 101 -19.27 4.72 -34.52
CA TYR A 101 -19.11 3.53 -33.67
C TYR A 101 -17.99 2.61 -34.22
N LEU A 102 -17.95 2.41 -35.52
CA LEU A 102 -16.87 1.64 -36.18
C LEU A 102 -15.51 2.31 -36.05
N GLU A 103 -15.43 3.63 -36.10
CA GLU A 103 -14.18 4.36 -35.87
C GLU A 103 -13.67 4.13 -34.43
N SER A 104 -14.58 4.17 -33.45
CA SER A 104 -14.26 3.89 -32.07
C SER A 104 -13.74 2.46 -31.87
N PHE A 105 -14.40 1.48 -32.47
CA PHE A 105 -13.95 0.09 -32.43
C PHE A 105 -12.61 -0.10 -33.15
N ASN A 106 -12.39 0.53 -34.31
CA ASN A 106 -11.12 0.47 -35.04
C ASN A 106 -9.97 1.05 -34.22
N TYR A 107 -10.22 2.16 -33.49
CA TYR A 107 -9.24 2.74 -32.61
C TYR A 107 -8.83 1.77 -31.47
N TRP A 108 -9.80 1.04 -30.92
CA TRP A 108 -9.55 0.03 -29.91
C TRP A 108 -8.84 -1.19 -30.49
N ALA A 109 -9.30 -1.72 -31.60
CA ALA A 109 -8.79 -2.93 -32.26
C ALA A 109 -7.30 -2.80 -32.63
N LYS A 110 -6.88 -1.63 -33.11
CA LYS A 110 -5.47 -1.35 -33.43
C LYS A 110 -4.53 -1.37 -32.21
N ARG A 111 -5.05 -1.28 -31.00
CA ARG A 111 -4.30 -1.25 -29.74
C ARG A 111 -4.42 -2.54 -28.94
N SER A 112 -5.16 -3.51 -29.45
CA SER A 112 -5.36 -4.80 -28.82
C SER A 112 -4.34 -5.81 -29.33
N ASP A 113 -3.39 -6.20 -28.48
CA ASP A 113 -2.37 -7.22 -28.82
C ASP A 113 -3.03 -8.55 -29.21
N ARG A 114 -4.16 -8.89 -28.57
CA ARG A 114 -4.92 -10.11 -28.87
C ARG A 114 -5.48 -10.11 -30.30
N LEU A 115 -5.96 -8.96 -30.78
CA LEU A 115 -6.47 -8.87 -32.18
C LEU A 115 -5.36 -8.73 -33.21
N ALA A 116 -4.20 -8.22 -32.83
CA ALA A 116 -3.02 -8.15 -33.69
C ALA A 116 -2.45 -9.54 -34.01
N SER A 117 -2.68 -10.52 -33.14
CA SER A 117 -2.21 -11.91 -33.32
C SER A 117 -3.14 -12.83 -34.12
N ILE A 118 -4.33 -12.37 -34.48
CA ILE A 118 -5.31 -13.19 -35.22
C ILE A 118 -5.12 -13.01 -36.73
N ASP A 119 -4.22 -13.78 -37.31
CA ASP A 119 -3.84 -13.70 -38.72
C ASP A 119 -4.91 -14.21 -39.73
N ASN A 120 -5.99 -14.84 -39.31
CA ASN A 120 -6.93 -15.56 -40.22
C ASN A 120 -8.41 -15.14 -40.11
N ILE A 121 -8.71 -13.92 -39.70
CA ILE A 121 -10.12 -13.46 -39.49
C ILE A 121 -10.95 -13.37 -40.77
N GLY A 122 -10.33 -13.42 -41.95
CA GLY A 122 -10.97 -13.09 -43.22
C GLY A 122 -11.80 -14.21 -43.87
N LYS A 123 -11.81 -15.46 -43.40
CA LYS A 123 -12.46 -16.59 -44.09
C LYS A 123 -13.69 -17.18 -43.40
N GLU A 124 -13.87 -17.03 -42.09
CA GLU A 124 -14.98 -17.66 -41.36
C GLU A 124 -16.12 -16.71 -40.98
N THR A 125 -15.99 -15.41 -41.18
CA THR A 125 -16.93 -14.38 -40.69
C THR A 125 -17.99 -13.96 -41.70
N THR A 126 -18.13 -14.64 -42.83
CA THR A 126 -19.08 -14.25 -43.91
C THR A 126 -20.54 -14.56 -43.63
N GLU A 127 -20.86 -15.29 -42.56
CA GLU A 127 -22.26 -15.60 -42.20
C GLU A 127 -22.61 -15.13 -40.80
N PHE A 128 -22.58 -13.80 -40.58
CA PHE A 128 -23.05 -13.21 -39.34
C PHE A 128 -24.46 -12.61 -39.56
N ASN A 129 -25.51 -13.39 -39.29
CA ASN A 129 -26.89 -12.95 -39.38
C ASN A 129 -27.44 -12.67 -37.96
N ILE A 130 -27.50 -11.39 -37.58
CA ILE A 130 -28.33 -10.94 -36.45
C ILE A 130 -29.55 -10.20 -37.06
N GLU A 131 -30.72 -10.79 -37.00
CA GLU A 131 -31.96 -10.10 -37.37
C GLU A 131 -32.34 -9.11 -36.24
N LEU A 132 -31.98 -7.84 -36.38
CA LEU A 132 -32.43 -6.75 -35.53
C LEU A 132 -33.31 -5.79 -36.32
N ASN A 133 -34.63 -5.77 -35.99
CA ASN A 133 -35.54 -4.78 -36.50
C ASN A 133 -35.38 -3.47 -35.73
N ILE A 134 -34.51 -2.56 -36.19
CA ILE A 134 -34.31 -1.23 -35.59
C ILE A 134 -35.27 -0.23 -36.26
N ASN A 135 -36.25 0.25 -35.52
CA ASN A 135 -37.05 1.40 -35.95
C ASN A 135 -36.45 2.66 -35.30
N LEU A 136 -35.66 3.43 -36.06
CA LEU A 136 -35.06 4.66 -35.58
C LEU A 136 -36.11 5.77 -35.56
N ASP A 137 -36.71 5.99 -34.43
CA ASP A 137 -37.62 7.12 -34.15
C ASP A 137 -36.88 8.33 -33.62
N ARG A 138 -37.63 9.42 -33.35
CA ARG A 138 -37.07 10.68 -32.86
C ARG A 138 -36.47 10.56 -31.45
N ASP A 139 -37.08 9.73 -30.60
CA ASP A 139 -36.63 9.55 -29.22
C ASP A 139 -35.30 8.79 -29.18
N LEU A 140 -35.17 7.75 -29.99
CA LEU A 140 -33.93 6.99 -30.12
C LEU A 140 -32.81 7.86 -30.72
N ALA A 141 -33.12 8.68 -31.72
CA ALA A 141 -32.15 9.60 -32.31
C ALA A 141 -31.73 10.73 -31.34
N THR A 142 -32.67 11.29 -30.61
CA THR A 142 -32.40 12.31 -29.57
C THR A 142 -31.52 11.74 -28.48
N GLY A 143 -31.83 10.56 -27.97
CA GLY A 143 -31.03 9.86 -26.99
C GLY A 143 -29.61 9.59 -27.44
N ALA A 144 -29.46 9.16 -28.72
CA ALA A 144 -28.13 8.90 -29.29
C ALA A 144 -27.26 10.15 -29.43
N LEU A 145 -27.86 11.32 -29.70
CA LEU A 145 -27.15 12.58 -29.82
C LEU A 145 -26.80 13.19 -28.47
N LYS A 146 -27.74 13.10 -27.51
CA LYS A 146 -27.53 13.66 -26.16
C LYS A 146 -26.47 12.89 -25.37
N CYS A 147 -26.55 11.55 -25.41
CA CYS A 147 -25.61 10.71 -24.67
C CYS A 147 -25.55 9.33 -25.34
N PHE A 148 -24.65 9.19 -26.33
CA PHE A 148 -24.61 7.98 -27.17
C PHE A 148 -24.48 6.71 -26.35
N TRP A 149 -23.50 6.61 -25.49
CA TRP A 149 -23.17 5.40 -24.73
C TRP A 149 -24.26 4.94 -23.73
N ARG A 150 -25.28 5.77 -23.50
CA ARG A 150 -26.44 5.46 -22.68
C ARG A 150 -27.69 5.24 -23.48
N SER A 151 -27.62 5.52 -24.79
CA SER A 151 -28.78 5.41 -25.67
C SER A 151 -29.16 3.96 -25.93
N ASN A 152 -30.42 3.73 -26.22
CA ASN A 152 -30.88 2.44 -26.70
C ASN A 152 -30.19 2.04 -28.02
N LEU A 153 -29.75 3.01 -28.81
CA LEU A 153 -28.99 2.75 -30.05
C LEU A 153 -27.62 2.17 -29.72
N ALA A 154 -26.89 2.73 -28.74
CA ALA A 154 -25.65 2.15 -28.26
C ALA A 154 -25.84 0.74 -27.70
N SER A 155 -26.90 0.49 -26.93
CA SER A 155 -27.21 -0.85 -26.42
C SER A 155 -27.45 -1.88 -27.54
N ILE A 156 -28.02 -1.46 -28.67
CA ILE A 156 -28.21 -2.30 -29.83
C ILE A 156 -26.86 -2.59 -30.52
N LEU A 157 -26.05 -1.56 -30.75
CA LEU A 157 -24.73 -1.72 -31.40
C LEU A 157 -23.79 -2.52 -30.50
N ASN A 158 -23.82 -2.33 -29.19
CA ASN A 158 -23.08 -3.12 -28.22
C ASN A 158 -23.46 -4.61 -28.27
N ARG A 159 -24.72 -4.95 -28.42
CA ARG A 159 -25.13 -6.36 -28.62
C ARG A 159 -24.54 -6.97 -29.90
N ILE A 160 -24.52 -6.21 -31.00
CA ILE A 160 -23.93 -6.67 -32.25
C ILE A 160 -22.41 -6.88 -32.06
N LEU A 161 -21.74 -5.92 -31.49
CA LEU A 161 -20.30 -6.02 -31.19
C LEU A 161 -20.01 -7.16 -30.23
N GLY A 162 -20.81 -7.29 -29.16
CA GLY A 162 -20.67 -8.37 -28.18
C GLY A 162 -20.78 -9.76 -28.80
N ALA A 163 -21.80 -9.99 -29.59
CA ALA A 163 -21.94 -11.25 -30.30
C ALA A 163 -20.82 -11.52 -31.36
N TYR A 164 -20.24 -10.47 -31.89
CA TYR A 164 -19.08 -10.59 -32.77
C TYR A 164 -17.81 -10.95 -31.99
N LEU A 165 -17.55 -10.32 -30.81
CA LEU A 165 -16.44 -10.62 -29.96
C LEU A 165 -16.53 -12.01 -29.30
N ASP A 166 -17.75 -12.47 -28.99
CA ASP A 166 -18.01 -13.83 -28.49
C ASP A 166 -17.53 -14.91 -29.49
N LYS A 167 -17.76 -14.69 -30.78
CA LYS A 167 -17.21 -15.56 -31.83
C LYS A 167 -15.69 -15.53 -31.96
N LEU A 168 -15.05 -14.48 -31.50
CA LEU A 168 -13.59 -14.33 -31.38
C LEU A 168 -13.06 -14.84 -30.04
N GLU A 169 -13.89 -15.61 -29.31
CA GLU A 169 -13.56 -16.24 -28.03
C GLU A 169 -13.17 -15.26 -26.91
N PHE A 170 -13.69 -14.02 -26.95
CA PHE A 170 -13.57 -13.09 -25.82
C PHE A 170 -14.51 -13.51 -24.67
N ASP A 171 -14.06 -13.40 -23.43
CA ASP A 171 -14.94 -13.69 -22.31
C ASP A 171 -16.00 -12.60 -22.10
N ARG A 172 -17.05 -12.95 -21.35
CA ARG A 172 -18.20 -12.05 -21.14
C ARG A 172 -17.80 -10.69 -20.53
N THR A 173 -16.82 -10.67 -19.66
CA THR A 173 -16.36 -9.43 -19.00
C THR A 173 -15.55 -8.57 -19.96
N GLU A 174 -14.70 -9.20 -20.76
CA GLU A 174 -13.95 -8.51 -21.82
C GLU A 174 -14.92 -7.87 -22.83
N ILE A 175 -15.94 -8.61 -23.25
CA ILE A 175 -17.00 -8.12 -24.16
C ILE A 175 -17.70 -6.89 -23.55
N GLU A 176 -18.08 -6.95 -22.27
CA GLU A 176 -18.74 -5.84 -21.59
C GLU A 176 -17.83 -4.59 -21.49
N ILE A 177 -16.56 -4.76 -21.18
CA ILE A 177 -15.57 -3.68 -21.15
C ILE A 177 -15.40 -3.05 -22.52
N ILE A 178 -15.19 -3.86 -23.55
CA ILE A 178 -14.93 -3.40 -24.92
C ILE A 178 -16.13 -2.65 -25.47
N THR A 179 -17.33 -3.24 -25.38
CA THR A 179 -18.56 -2.64 -25.90
C THR A 179 -18.90 -1.33 -25.18
N SER A 180 -18.74 -1.28 -23.87
CA SER A 180 -18.95 -0.06 -23.08
C SER A 180 -17.95 1.03 -23.44
N TRP A 181 -16.69 0.67 -23.64
CA TRP A 181 -15.64 1.61 -24.03
C TRP A 181 -15.87 2.16 -25.43
N VAL A 182 -16.22 1.30 -26.39
CA VAL A 182 -16.50 1.70 -27.78
C VAL A 182 -17.68 2.66 -27.83
N ALA A 183 -18.76 2.35 -27.12
CA ALA A 183 -19.93 3.23 -27.06
C ALA A 183 -19.61 4.58 -26.43
N TRP A 184 -18.82 4.60 -25.34
CA TRP A 184 -18.37 5.84 -24.69
C TRP A 184 -17.48 6.66 -25.63
N LYS A 185 -16.49 6.03 -26.26
CA LYS A 185 -15.57 6.71 -27.20
C LYS A 185 -16.26 7.28 -28.41
N THR A 186 -17.38 6.69 -28.81
CA THR A 186 -18.21 7.15 -29.93
C THR A 186 -18.70 8.59 -29.73
N GLN A 187 -18.93 9.02 -28.49
CA GLN A 187 -19.32 10.39 -28.17
C GLN A 187 -18.32 11.43 -28.67
N ASP A 188 -17.01 11.15 -28.57
CA ASP A 188 -15.96 12.08 -29.06
C ASP A 188 -16.00 12.27 -30.57
N TYR A 189 -16.41 11.26 -31.31
CA TYR A 189 -16.49 11.31 -32.77
C TYR A 189 -17.78 12.01 -33.26
N TRP A 190 -18.86 11.96 -32.47
CA TRP A 190 -20.06 12.73 -32.78
C TRP A 190 -19.75 14.22 -32.88
N GLN A 191 -19.07 14.79 -31.92
CA GLN A 191 -18.72 16.20 -31.93
C GLN A 191 -17.91 16.59 -33.16
N LYS A 192 -16.91 15.78 -33.53
CA LYS A 192 -16.09 16.01 -34.73
C LYS A 192 -16.88 16.01 -36.03
N ILE A 193 -17.88 15.16 -36.17
CA ILE A 193 -18.75 15.15 -37.37
C ILE A 193 -19.60 16.42 -37.40
N ILE A 194 -20.24 16.76 -36.29
CA ILE A 194 -21.15 17.92 -36.20
C ILE A 194 -20.41 19.21 -36.52
N GLU A 195 -19.23 19.42 -35.90
CA GLU A 195 -18.38 20.58 -36.19
C GLU A 195 -17.95 20.69 -37.65
N SER A 196 -17.84 19.56 -38.33
CA SER A 196 -17.35 19.50 -39.73
C SER A 196 -18.42 19.73 -40.79
N LEU A 197 -19.70 19.61 -40.42
CA LEU A 197 -20.82 19.60 -41.42
C LEU A 197 -21.46 20.99 -41.64
N GLY A 198 -21.24 21.95 -40.75
CA GLY A 198 -21.70 23.35 -40.93
C GLY A 198 -23.21 23.47 -41.21
N GLU A 199 -23.55 23.90 -42.42
CA GLU A 199 -24.93 24.14 -42.85
C GLU A 199 -25.72 22.94 -43.38
N GLU A 200 -25.09 21.76 -43.48
CA GLU A 200 -25.68 20.56 -44.07
C GLU A 200 -26.69 19.87 -43.11
N ILE A 201 -26.72 20.25 -41.83
CA ILE A 201 -27.59 19.70 -40.79
C ILE A 201 -28.55 20.74 -40.24
N GLU A 202 -29.69 20.28 -39.71
CA GLU A 202 -30.69 21.15 -39.09
C GLU A 202 -30.17 21.77 -37.80
N GLU A 203 -30.61 22.96 -37.47
CA GLU A 203 -30.22 23.70 -36.28
C GLU A 203 -30.53 22.91 -35.00
N GLU A 204 -31.64 22.12 -35.01
CA GLU A 204 -32.02 21.22 -33.92
C GLU A 204 -30.90 20.22 -33.58
N VAL A 205 -30.25 19.63 -34.61
CA VAL A 205 -29.16 18.67 -34.42
C VAL A 205 -27.94 19.35 -33.75
N LYS A 206 -27.64 20.58 -34.15
CA LYS A 206 -26.56 21.39 -33.55
C LYS A 206 -26.87 21.75 -32.10
N GLN A 207 -28.09 22.20 -31.85
CA GLN A 207 -28.54 22.60 -30.48
C GLN A 207 -28.56 21.39 -29.53
N LEU A 208 -29.02 20.22 -29.95
CA LEU A 208 -28.99 19.00 -29.13
C LEU A 208 -27.58 18.54 -28.79
N ALA A 209 -26.65 18.68 -29.73
CA ALA A 209 -25.24 18.37 -29.48
C ALA A 209 -24.56 19.41 -28.57
N LEU A 210 -24.89 20.70 -28.74
CA LEU A 210 -24.40 21.79 -27.89
C LEU A 210 -24.95 21.70 -26.46
N THR A 211 -26.19 21.28 -26.29
CA THR A 211 -26.82 21.08 -24.98
C THR A 211 -26.04 20.05 -24.15
N TYR A 212 -25.49 19.01 -24.76
CA TYR A 212 -24.63 18.06 -24.09
C TYR A 212 -23.28 18.65 -23.68
N THR A 213 -22.66 19.48 -24.56
CA THR A 213 -21.38 20.11 -24.33
C THR A 213 -21.43 21.30 -23.37
N ALA A 214 -22.56 22.00 -23.26
CA ALA A 214 -22.73 23.20 -22.44
C ALA A 214 -23.13 22.94 -20.98
N GLY A 215 -23.35 21.68 -20.59
CA GLY A 215 -23.67 21.32 -19.20
C GLY A 215 -25.04 21.76 -18.71
N GLU A 216 -25.96 22.11 -19.61
CA GLU A 216 -27.35 22.48 -19.26
C GLU A 216 -28.26 21.27 -19.09
N ALA A 217 -28.01 20.43 -18.10
CA ALA A 217 -29.07 19.54 -17.63
C ALA A 217 -28.82 19.12 -16.19
N GLU A 218 -29.64 19.55 -15.30
CA GLU A 218 -29.67 19.19 -13.87
C GLU A 218 -29.69 17.67 -13.57
N LYS A 219 -29.87 16.82 -14.59
CA LYS A 219 -29.69 15.36 -14.50
C LYS A 219 -28.39 14.83 -15.10
N ASN A 220 -27.60 15.67 -15.76
CA ASN A 220 -26.30 15.31 -16.32
C ASN A 220 -25.11 15.66 -15.37
N ASP A 221 -25.38 16.31 -14.24
CA ASP A 221 -24.36 16.79 -13.30
C ASP A 221 -23.51 15.64 -12.72
N TYR A 222 -24.16 14.51 -12.44
CA TYR A 222 -23.49 13.32 -11.91
C TYR A 222 -22.37 12.81 -12.84
N TYR A 223 -22.63 12.61 -14.11
CA TYR A 223 -21.63 12.06 -15.07
C TYR A 223 -20.66 13.14 -15.54
N SER A 224 -21.11 14.35 -15.74
CA SER A 224 -20.24 15.49 -15.99
C SER A 224 -19.25 15.65 -14.83
N SER A 225 -19.69 15.47 -13.60
CA SER A 225 -18.86 15.50 -12.40
C SER A 225 -17.85 14.32 -12.35
N ILE A 226 -18.23 13.10 -12.76
CA ILE A 226 -17.29 11.97 -12.89
C ILE A 226 -16.24 12.26 -13.96
N GLU A 227 -16.64 12.72 -15.16
CA GLU A 227 -15.70 13.06 -16.24
C GLU A 227 -14.73 14.18 -15.82
N THR A 228 -15.23 15.18 -15.14
CA THR A 228 -14.42 16.26 -14.59
C THR A 228 -13.41 15.72 -13.57
N TYR A 229 -13.86 14.87 -12.63
CA TYR A 229 -12.99 14.23 -11.66
C TYR A 229 -11.90 13.39 -12.36
N LEU A 230 -12.28 12.56 -13.32
CA LEU A 230 -11.32 11.73 -14.06
C LEU A 230 -10.30 12.56 -14.84
N LYS A 231 -10.73 13.67 -15.45
CA LYS A 231 -9.87 14.55 -16.22
C LYS A 231 -8.93 15.39 -15.33
N GLU A 232 -9.45 15.96 -14.25
CA GLU A 232 -8.70 16.88 -13.41
C GLU A 232 -7.90 16.19 -12.33
N LYS A 233 -8.46 15.15 -11.69
CA LYS A 233 -7.80 14.47 -10.57
C LYS A 233 -6.98 13.25 -11.03
N ILE A 234 -7.52 12.39 -11.89
CA ILE A 234 -6.82 11.14 -12.26
C ILE A 234 -5.84 11.34 -13.42
N ALA A 235 -6.27 11.97 -14.52
CA ALA A 235 -5.43 12.12 -15.73
C ALA A 235 -4.23 13.06 -15.54
N SER A 236 -4.22 13.88 -14.50
CA SER A 236 -3.11 14.77 -14.14
C SER A 236 -1.97 14.03 -13.43
N LEU A 237 -2.27 12.98 -12.64
CA LEU A 237 -1.32 12.30 -11.76
C LEU A 237 -0.07 11.75 -12.47
N PRO A 238 -0.17 11.01 -13.59
CA PRO A 238 1.02 10.54 -14.31
C PRO A 238 1.84 11.63 -14.97
N LYS A 239 1.26 12.84 -15.12
CA LYS A 239 1.89 13.99 -15.75
C LYS A 239 2.62 14.88 -14.74
N GLU A 240 2.46 14.64 -13.44
CA GLU A 240 3.23 15.33 -12.41
C GLU A 240 4.72 15.14 -12.68
N LYS A 241 5.49 16.23 -12.51
CA LYS A 241 6.96 16.20 -12.68
C LYS A 241 7.62 15.34 -11.63
N VAL A 242 8.68 14.68 -12.00
CA VAL A 242 9.55 13.95 -11.06
C VAL A 242 10.47 14.97 -10.40
N PHE A 243 10.20 15.29 -9.14
CA PHE A 243 10.94 16.32 -8.42
C PHE A 243 11.00 17.64 -9.24
N ASP A 244 12.17 18.21 -9.44
CA ASP A 244 12.40 19.41 -10.25
C ASP A 244 12.77 19.11 -11.71
N GLU A 245 12.62 17.88 -12.16
CA GLU A 245 12.95 17.49 -13.53
C GLU A 245 11.93 18.00 -14.56
N GLU A 246 12.35 18.14 -15.81
CA GLU A 246 11.45 18.57 -16.90
C GLU A 246 10.55 17.43 -17.42
N PHE A 247 10.68 16.22 -16.89
CA PHE A 247 9.88 15.07 -17.30
C PHE A 247 8.92 14.61 -16.19
N SER A 248 7.89 13.89 -16.60
CA SER A 248 6.84 13.38 -15.69
C SER A 248 7.12 11.94 -15.25
N PHE A 249 6.44 11.52 -14.16
CA PHE A 249 6.48 10.13 -13.69
C PHE A 249 6.20 9.10 -14.77
N ARG A 250 5.29 9.38 -15.71
CA ARG A 250 4.99 8.48 -16.84
C ARG A 250 6.22 8.13 -17.66
N LYS A 251 7.18 9.04 -17.79
CA LYS A 251 8.37 8.84 -18.61
C LYS A 251 9.39 7.87 -18.01
N ILE A 252 9.40 7.73 -16.69
CA ILE A 252 10.38 6.90 -15.97
C ILE A 252 9.76 5.67 -15.27
N TYR A 253 8.44 5.62 -15.14
CA TYR A 253 7.73 4.52 -14.49
C TYR A 253 7.95 3.20 -15.21
N VAL A 254 8.27 2.15 -14.46
CA VAL A 254 8.33 0.76 -14.89
C VAL A 254 7.33 -0.08 -14.11
N PRO A 255 6.75 -1.15 -14.70
CA PRO A 255 5.90 -2.08 -13.98
C PRO A 255 6.64 -2.71 -12.80
N LEU A 256 5.95 -2.93 -11.68
CA LEU A 256 6.52 -3.51 -10.47
C LEU A 256 6.17 -4.99 -10.36
N GLU A 257 7.08 -5.78 -9.82
CA GLU A 257 6.84 -7.20 -9.51
C GLU A 257 6.39 -7.38 -8.07
N ALA A 258 5.55 -8.39 -7.85
CA ALA A 258 5.05 -8.75 -6.54
C ALA A 258 5.00 -10.28 -6.39
N LYS A 259 4.94 -10.75 -5.15
CA LYS A 259 4.65 -12.14 -4.76
C LYS A 259 3.48 -12.20 -3.79
N PRO A 260 2.71 -13.31 -3.76
CA PRO A 260 1.73 -13.53 -2.73
C PRO A 260 2.39 -13.63 -1.36
N VAL A 261 1.65 -13.28 -0.33
CA VAL A 261 2.07 -13.48 1.06
C VAL A 261 1.11 -14.41 1.79
N ASP A 262 1.64 -15.15 2.73
CA ASP A 262 0.86 -16.03 3.60
C ASP A 262 -0.04 -15.24 4.57
N GLU A 263 -0.84 -15.93 5.37
CA GLU A 263 -1.69 -15.32 6.40
C GLU A 263 -0.87 -14.51 7.42
N ARG A 264 0.41 -14.83 7.58
CA ARG A 264 1.36 -14.19 8.49
C ARG A 264 1.97 -12.91 7.91
N GLY A 265 1.80 -12.68 6.57
CA GLY A 265 2.37 -11.52 5.85
C GLY A 265 3.79 -11.74 5.34
N TYR A 266 4.28 -12.98 5.34
CA TYR A 266 5.56 -13.34 4.73
C TYR A 266 5.37 -13.79 3.29
N ILE A 267 6.34 -13.51 2.45
CA ILE A 267 6.36 -13.95 1.05
C ILE A 267 6.30 -15.47 1.01
N ILE A 268 5.43 -16.03 0.17
CA ILE A 268 5.38 -17.44 -0.14
C ILE A 268 6.48 -17.73 -1.17
N GLU A 269 7.60 -18.28 -0.72
CA GLU A 269 8.80 -18.44 -1.54
C GLU A 269 8.59 -19.38 -2.74
N ASP A 270 7.75 -20.40 -2.59
CA ASP A 270 7.46 -21.42 -3.62
C ASP A 270 6.52 -20.89 -4.73
N GLU A 271 5.93 -19.74 -4.57
CA GLU A 271 5.09 -19.09 -5.58
C GLU A 271 5.91 -18.20 -6.53
N ASP A 272 5.51 -18.16 -7.81
CA ASP A 272 6.16 -17.33 -8.80
C ASP A 272 5.84 -15.84 -8.61
N SER A 273 6.79 -14.96 -8.94
CA SER A 273 6.55 -13.52 -9.01
C SER A 273 5.72 -13.17 -10.26
N PHE A 274 4.95 -12.11 -10.15
CA PHE A 274 4.13 -11.59 -11.24
C PHE A 274 4.18 -10.06 -11.29
N LEU A 275 3.84 -9.49 -12.44
CA LEU A 275 3.67 -8.04 -12.56
C LEU A 275 2.41 -7.59 -11.79
N LEU A 276 2.60 -6.66 -10.86
CA LEU A 276 1.51 -6.14 -10.01
C LEU A 276 0.34 -5.59 -10.83
N GLU A 277 0.63 -4.88 -11.93
CA GLU A 277 -0.42 -4.38 -12.80
C GLU A 277 -1.20 -5.50 -13.49
N ALA A 278 -0.54 -6.57 -13.91
CA ALA A 278 -1.20 -7.72 -14.54
C ALA A 278 -2.15 -8.40 -13.56
N TRP A 279 -1.68 -8.64 -12.32
CA TRP A 279 -2.50 -9.18 -11.24
C TRP A 279 -3.72 -8.31 -10.95
N ALA A 280 -3.54 -6.99 -10.79
CA ALA A 280 -4.65 -6.08 -10.51
C ALA A 280 -5.67 -6.02 -11.68
N LYS A 281 -5.18 -6.05 -12.93
CA LYS A 281 -6.03 -6.12 -14.14
C LYS A 281 -6.88 -7.38 -14.16
N GLU A 282 -6.27 -8.51 -13.84
CA GLU A 282 -6.95 -9.82 -13.80
C GLU A 282 -8.06 -9.82 -12.74
N ARG A 283 -7.81 -9.26 -11.53
CA ARG A 283 -8.82 -9.15 -10.46
C ARG A 283 -9.99 -8.23 -10.83
N LEU A 284 -9.81 -7.25 -11.71
CA LEU A 284 -10.90 -6.41 -12.21
C LEU A 284 -11.75 -7.13 -13.27
N LYS A 285 -11.19 -8.13 -13.96
CA LYS A 285 -11.89 -8.93 -14.95
C LYS A 285 -12.56 -10.17 -14.35
N ASP A 286 -12.11 -10.64 -13.19
CA ASP A 286 -12.59 -11.87 -12.57
C ASP A 286 -13.99 -11.67 -11.95
N ASN A 287 -14.99 -12.37 -12.52
CA ASN A 287 -16.38 -12.42 -12.04
C ASN A 287 -16.67 -13.67 -11.18
N ASN A 288 -15.67 -14.49 -10.87
CA ASN A 288 -15.84 -15.62 -9.97
C ASN A 288 -16.17 -15.09 -8.57
N LYS A 289 -17.30 -15.53 -7.99
CA LYS A 289 -17.80 -15.04 -6.69
C LYS A 289 -16.77 -15.11 -5.57
N ASP A 290 -15.94 -16.13 -5.57
CA ASP A 290 -14.95 -16.35 -4.52
C ASP A 290 -13.77 -15.35 -4.62
N ASN A 291 -13.33 -15.01 -5.82
CA ASN A 291 -12.25 -14.05 -6.05
C ASN A 291 -12.75 -12.60 -6.10
N SER A 292 -13.97 -12.39 -6.61
CA SER A 292 -14.57 -11.07 -6.75
C SER A 292 -14.85 -10.37 -5.40
N ASN A 293 -14.93 -11.13 -4.31
CA ASN A 293 -15.13 -10.60 -2.96
C ASN A 293 -13.83 -10.23 -2.23
N LYS A 294 -12.66 -10.55 -2.79
CA LYS A 294 -11.37 -10.30 -2.14
C LYS A 294 -10.96 -8.83 -2.26
N VAL A 295 -10.67 -8.19 -1.14
CA VAL A 295 -10.00 -6.89 -1.09
C VAL A 295 -8.53 -7.09 -1.41
N MET A 296 -8.00 -6.30 -2.32
CA MET A 296 -6.60 -6.35 -2.73
C MET A 296 -5.73 -5.51 -1.78
N PHE A 297 -4.73 -6.10 -1.16
CA PHE A 297 -3.79 -5.37 -0.31
C PHE A 297 -2.36 -5.49 -0.86
N VAL A 298 -1.77 -4.35 -1.22
CA VAL A 298 -0.41 -4.25 -1.75
C VAL A 298 0.50 -3.72 -0.65
N GLN A 299 1.33 -4.59 -0.10
CA GLN A 299 2.31 -4.21 0.92
C GLN A 299 3.71 -4.03 0.32
N GLY A 300 4.57 -3.30 1.03
CA GLY A 300 5.97 -3.11 0.62
C GLY A 300 6.66 -2.01 1.40
N GLY A 301 7.98 -2.04 1.43
CA GLY A 301 8.82 -1.06 2.12
C GLY A 301 8.68 0.38 1.61
N PRO A 302 9.26 1.36 2.31
CA PRO A 302 9.33 2.73 1.84
C PRO A 302 10.14 2.82 0.53
N GLY A 303 9.75 3.73 -0.37
CA GLY A 303 10.48 3.92 -1.65
C GLY A 303 10.23 2.89 -2.74
N ARG A 304 9.48 1.81 -2.48
CA ARG A 304 9.21 0.72 -3.45
C ARG A 304 8.17 1.04 -4.52
N GLY A 305 7.59 2.24 -4.53
CA GLY A 305 6.74 2.69 -5.64
C GLY A 305 5.25 2.42 -5.49
N LYS A 306 4.73 2.05 -4.31
CA LYS A 306 3.29 1.81 -4.05
C LYS A 306 2.39 2.94 -4.54
N SER A 307 2.63 4.17 -4.08
CA SER A 307 1.83 5.33 -4.46
C SER A 307 1.96 5.68 -5.95
N LEU A 308 3.11 5.40 -6.56
CA LEU A 308 3.30 5.59 -7.99
C LEU A 308 2.48 4.57 -8.80
N PHE A 309 2.48 3.30 -8.38
CA PHE A 309 1.59 2.28 -8.93
C PHE A 309 0.12 2.74 -8.86
N CYS A 310 -0.36 3.21 -7.70
CA CYS A 310 -1.73 3.68 -7.53
C CYS A 310 -2.11 4.75 -8.57
N ARG A 311 -1.25 5.73 -8.79
CA ARG A 311 -1.45 6.82 -9.76
C ARG A 311 -1.48 6.32 -11.21
N MET A 312 -0.50 5.48 -11.56
CA MET A 312 -0.38 4.92 -12.92
C MET A 312 -1.51 3.97 -13.23
N PHE A 313 -1.89 3.12 -12.27
CA PHE A 313 -2.97 2.15 -12.44
C PHE A 313 -4.35 2.83 -12.50
N ALA A 314 -4.60 3.84 -11.67
CA ALA A 314 -5.82 4.65 -11.76
C ALA A 314 -6.00 5.27 -13.16
N ASP A 315 -4.94 5.86 -13.70
CA ASP A 315 -4.99 6.43 -15.06
C ASP A 315 -5.13 5.35 -16.15
N TRP A 316 -4.51 4.19 -15.95
CA TRP A 316 -4.69 3.06 -16.87
C TRP A 316 -6.15 2.59 -16.88
N VAL A 317 -6.79 2.43 -15.70
CA VAL A 317 -8.21 2.06 -15.58
C VAL A 317 -9.09 3.12 -16.26
N ARG A 318 -8.82 4.41 -16.03
CA ARG A 318 -9.50 5.51 -16.71
C ARG A 318 -9.40 5.42 -18.24
N GLN A 319 -8.25 5.04 -18.77
CA GLN A 319 -8.02 4.99 -20.22
C GLN A 319 -8.61 3.76 -20.90
N HIS A 320 -8.67 2.61 -20.19
CA HIS A 320 -8.96 1.31 -20.80
C HIS A 320 -10.26 0.67 -20.32
N LEU A 321 -10.70 0.96 -19.11
CA LEU A 321 -11.86 0.30 -18.49
C LEU A 321 -13.04 1.25 -18.21
N HIS A 322 -12.84 2.56 -18.30
CA HIS A 322 -13.93 3.53 -18.26
C HIS A 322 -14.75 3.42 -19.55
N PRO A 323 -16.09 3.50 -19.54
CA PRO A 323 -16.97 3.97 -18.46
C PRO A 323 -17.47 2.89 -17.50
N LEU A 324 -17.16 1.61 -17.71
CA LEU A 324 -17.61 0.53 -16.83
C LEU A 324 -16.98 0.67 -15.44
N TRP A 325 -15.65 0.87 -15.39
CA TRP A 325 -14.91 1.12 -14.17
C TRP A 325 -14.56 2.59 -14.02
N VAL A 326 -14.83 3.14 -12.83
CA VAL A 326 -14.46 4.50 -12.44
C VAL A 326 -13.41 4.41 -11.34
N PRO A 327 -12.13 4.74 -11.61
CA PRO A 327 -11.10 4.72 -10.59
C PRO A 327 -11.24 5.93 -9.66
N ILE A 328 -11.23 5.67 -8.36
CA ILE A 328 -11.24 6.66 -7.27
C ILE A 328 -9.97 6.48 -6.47
N LEU A 329 -9.08 7.44 -6.53
CA LEU A 329 -7.85 7.43 -5.74
C LEU A 329 -8.00 8.31 -4.51
N ILE A 330 -7.85 7.71 -3.34
CA ILE A 330 -7.94 8.38 -2.04
C ILE A 330 -6.61 8.14 -1.31
N ARG A 331 -5.95 9.22 -0.94
CA ARG A 331 -4.84 9.14 0.01
C ARG A 331 -5.45 9.09 1.40
N LEU A 332 -5.21 8.00 2.11
CA LEU A 332 -5.84 7.76 3.42
C LEU A 332 -5.48 8.83 4.45
N ARG A 333 -4.33 9.43 4.33
CA ARG A 333 -3.88 10.59 5.12
C ARG A 333 -4.77 11.82 5.02
N ASP A 334 -5.46 12.00 3.88
CA ASP A 334 -6.33 13.16 3.66
C ASP A 334 -7.68 13.01 4.37
N ILE A 335 -7.95 11.86 5.00
CA ILE A 335 -9.19 11.57 5.72
C ILE A 335 -9.05 12.01 7.18
N MET A 336 -10.00 12.85 7.64
CA MET A 336 -9.97 13.44 8.98
C MET A 336 -10.74 12.64 10.03
N GLU A 337 -11.73 11.83 9.64
CA GLU A 337 -12.67 11.15 10.53
C GLU A 337 -12.84 9.69 10.12
N PHE A 338 -12.41 8.76 10.97
CA PHE A 338 -12.52 7.31 10.74
C PHE A 338 -13.59 6.62 11.60
N ASP A 339 -14.23 7.34 12.51
CA ASP A 339 -15.25 6.76 13.42
C ASP A 339 -16.60 6.49 12.73
N ARG A 340 -16.75 6.95 11.48
CA ARG A 340 -17.94 6.75 10.66
C ARG A 340 -17.87 5.44 9.87
N ASN A 341 -18.99 5.05 9.24
CA ASN A 341 -18.98 3.95 8.31
C ASN A 341 -18.12 4.28 7.06
N ILE A 342 -17.61 3.26 6.40
CA ILE A 342 -16.71 3.40 5.24
C ILE A 342 -17.35 4.21 4.08
N GLU A 343 -18.65 4.11 3.87
CA GLU A 343 -19.37 4.83 2.82
C GLU A 343 -19.30 6.34 3.04
N THR A 344 -19.53 6.80 4.27
CA THR A 344 -19.40 8.21 4.65
C THR A 344 -17.95 8.68 4.51
N ILE A 345 -16.99 7.84 4.86
CA ILE A 345 -15.55 8.13 4.70
C ILE A 345 -15.24 8.34 3.23
N LEU A 346 -15.66 7.41 2.35
CA LEU A 346 -15.44 7.51 0.91
C LEU A 346 -16.12 8.75 0.32
N GLN A 347 -17.35 9.02 0.71
CA GLN A 347 -18.11 10.20 0.27
C GLN A 347 -17.38 11.52 0.59
N ASN A 348 -16.94 11.66 1.84
CA ASN A 348 -16.21 12.85 2.29
C ASN A 348 -14.84 13.00 1.62
N ALA A 349 -14.17 11.89 1.31
CA ALA A 349 -12.85 11.90 0.70
C ALA A 349 -12.86 12.28 -0.79
N VAL A 350 -13.90 11.87 -1.52
CA VAL A 350 -14.00 12.09 -2.98
C VAL A 350 -14.18 13.58 -3.30
N LYS A 351 -14.89 14.35 -2.46
CA LYS A 351 -15.13 15.81 -2.61
C LYS A 351 -15.61 16.23 -4.01
N ALA A 352 -16.28 15.33 -4.73
CA ALA A 352 -16.84 15.62 -6.05
C ALA A 352 -18.37 15.58 -6.00
N ASN A 353 -19.04 16.38 -6.82
CA ASN A 353 -20.50 16.54 -6.78
C ASN A 353 -21.23 15.22 -6.93
N PHE A 354 -20.75 14.27 -7.74
CA PHE A 354 -21.37 12.97 -7.92
C PHE A 354 -21.41 12.12 -6.65
N ALA A 355 -20.57 12.40 -5.67
CA ALA A 355 -20.47 11.69 -4.40
C ALA A 355 -21.08 12.47 -3.22
N GLN A 356 -21.41 13.76 -3.39
CA GLN A 356 -21.88 14.63 -2.32
C GLN A 356 -23.39 14.60 -2.12
N ASP A 357 -24.15 14.32 -3.18
CA ASP A 357 -25.60 14.20 -3.09
C ASP A 357 -26.00 12.80 -2.62
N ASP A 358 -27.13 12.71 -1.93
CA ASP A 358 -27.77 11.45 -1.50
C ASP A 358 -28.24 10.58 -2.71
N SER A 359 -27.55 10.75 -3.83
CA SER A 359 -27.88 10.27 -5.16
C SER A 359 -27.73 8.76 -5.35
N GLY A 360 -27.34 8.03 -4.30
CA GLY A 360 -27.10 6.60 -4.39
C GLY A 360 -25.99 6.22 -5.36
N TRP A 361 -24.92 7.03 -5.44
CA TRP A 361 -23.82 6.84 -6.39
C TRP A 361 -23.16 5.46 -6.29
N LEU A 362 -23.14 4.86 -5.10
CA LEU A 362 -22.64 3.51 -4.85
C LEU A 362 -23.63 2.41 -5.26
N THR A 363 -24.90 2.73 -5.50
CA THR A 363 -25.95 1.77 -5.86
C THR A 363 -26.27 1.75 -7.35
N ASP A 364 -25.60 2.57 -8.18
CA ASP A 364 -25.77 2.55 -9.64
C ASP A 364 -25.20 1.24 -10.22
N SER A 365 -26.08 0.28 -10.52
CA SER A 365 -25.70 -1.04 -11.05
C SER A 365 -24.93 -1.00 -12.37
N LYS A 366 -24.95 0.13 -13.09
CA LYS A 366 -24.24 0.33 -14.36
C LYS A 366 -22.81 0.85 -14.16
N LYS A 367 -22.38 1.12 -12.92
CA LYS A 367 -21.06 1.65 -12.61
C LYS A 367 -20.38 0.79 -11.57
N ARG A 368 -19.11 0.51 -11.82
CA ARG A 368 -18.21 -0.18 -10.91
C ARG A 368 -17.12 0.80 -10.49
N PHE A 369 -17.02 1.05 -9.21
CA PHE A 369 -15.94 1.89 -8.70
C PHE A 369 -14.77 1.03 -8.27
N LEU A 370 -13.57 1.45 -8.68
CA LEU A 370 -12.31 0.95 -8.14
C LEU A 370 -11.79 1.97 -7.13
N PHE A 371 -11.94 1.68 -5.85
CA PHE A 371 -11.38 2.50 -4.77
C PHE A 371 -9.92 2.10 -4.54
N ILE A 372 -9.01 3.02 -4.75
CA ILE A 372 -7.58 2.85 -4.48
C ILE A 372 -7.27 3.68 -3.24
N LEU A 373 -7.06 3.00 -2.12
CA LEU A 373 -6.80 3.58 -0.80
C LEU A 373 -5.30 3.53 -0.53
N ASP A 374 -4.61 4.65 -0.80
CA ASP A 374 -3.16 4.74 -0.70
C ASP A 374 -2.70 5.22 0.67
N GLY A 375 -1.71 4.53 1.28
CA GLY A 375 -1.06 4.97 2.50
C GLY A 375 -1.72 4.48 3.80
N PHE A 376 -2.09 3.21 3.89
CA PHE A 376 -2.74 2.64 5.08
C PHE A 376 -1.88 2.69 6.36
N ASP A 377 -0.57 2.56 6.23
CA ASP A 377 0.37 2.70 7.35
C ASP A 377 0.39 4.12 7.94
N GLU A 378 -0.04 5.10 7.18
CA GLU A 378 -0.10 6.49 7.62
C GLU A 378 -1.21 6.71 8.66
N LEU A 379 -2.31 5.96 8.55
CA LEU A 379 -3.40 5.98 9.54
C LEU A 379 -2.98 5.46 10.92
N CYS A 380 -2.08 4.48 10.91
CA CYS A 380 -1.59 3.86 12.13
C CYS A 380 -0.71 4.80 12.96
N LEU A 381 0.00 5.72 12.29
CA LEU A 381 0.93 6.64 12.93
C LEU A 381 0.22 7.79 13.66
N GLU A 382 -0.96 8.18 13.18
CA GLU A 382 -1.67 9.34 13.72
C GLU A 382 -2.56 9.03 14.93
N GLY A 383 -2.65 7.76 15.37
CA GLY A 383 -3.53 7.35 16.47
C GLY A 383 -5.02 7.64 16.20
N ARG A 384 -5.39 7.92 14.94
CA ARG A 384 -6.74 8.33 14.54
C ARG A 384 -7.76 7.21 14.57
N ILE A 385 -7.33 5.97 14.68
CA ILE A 385 -8.21 4.80 14.69
C ILE A 385 -8.37 4.30 16.12
N GLY A 386 -9.35 4.85 16.83
CA GLY A 386 -9.80 4.29 18.10
C GLY A 386 -10.44 2.91 17.88
N GLY A 387 -9.79 1.86 18.37
CA GLY A 387 -10.29 0.47 18.24
C GLY A 387 -9.92 -0.25 16.96
N GLY A 388 -8.96 0.31 16.20
CA GLY A 388 -8.09 -0.52 15.38
C GLY A 388 -8.30 -0.58 13.92
N LEU A 389 -7.17 -0.76 13.38
CA LEU A 389 -6.80 -1.19 12.06
C LEU A 389 -7.69 -2.30 11.51
N GLU A 390 -7.96 -3.30 12.34
CA GLU A 390 -8.83 -4.45 12.02
C GLU A 390 -10.25 -4.02 11.70
N LYS A 391 -10.78 -3.08 12.48
CA LYS A 391 -12.14 -2.55 12.27
C LYS A 391 -12.24 -1.88 10.90
N PHE A 392 -11.24 -1.07 10.51
CA PHE A 392 -11.23 -0.41 9.21
C PHE A 392 -11.15 -1.42 8.06
N ILE A 393 -10.21 -2.38 8.11
CA ILE A 393 -10.08 -3.42 7.08
C ILE A 393 -11.35 -4.27 7.00
N LYS A 394 -11.92 -4.62 8.16
CA LYS A 394 -13.20 -5.35 8.20
C LYS A 394 -14.33 -4.53 7.58
N GLN A 395 -14.44 -3.23 7.88
CA GLN A 395 -15.42 -2.35 7.25
C GLN A 395 -15.24 -2.27 5.74
N VAL A 396 -14.00 -2.20 5.23
CA VAL A 396 -13.71 -2.23 3.79
C VAL A 396 -14.10 -3.58 3.17
N ALA A 397 -13.80 -4.67 3.84
CA ALA A 397 -14.14 -6.01 3.38
C ALA A 397 -15.67 -6.24 3.35
N ASP A 398 -16.37 -5.81 4.40
CA ASP A 398 -17.84 -5.86 4.48
C ASP A 398 -18.49 -4.94 3.43
N PHE A 399 -17.93 -3.75 3.19
CA PHE A 399 -18.36 -2.84 2.13
C PHE A 399 -18.25 -3.48 0.75
N GLN A 400 -17.09 -4.03 0.38
CA GLN A 400 -16.93 -4.68 -0.92
C GLN A 400 -17.90 -5.84 -1.08
N LYS A 401 -18.10 -6.64 -0.04
CA LYS A 401 -19.05 -7.75 -0.04
C LYS A 401 -20.52 -7.28 -0.16
N HIS A 402 -20.86 -6.17 0.51
CA HIS A 402 -22.22 -5.62 0.49
C HIS A 402 -22.65 -5.17 -0.92
N TYR A 403 -21.76 -4.52 -1.66
CA TYR A 403 -22.04 -4.02 -3.00
C TYR A 403 -21.78 -5.03 -4.11
N GLN A 404 -21.50 -6.29 -3.79
CA GLN A 404 -21.34 -7.34 -4.78
C GLN A 404 -22.69 -7.80 -5.32
N THR A 405 -22.88 -7.70 -6.63
CA THR A 405 -24.09 -8.14 -7.35
C THR A 405 -23.77 -9.30 -8.32
N ALA A 406 -24.81 -9.90 -8.93
CA ALA A 406 -24.60 -10.93 -9.94
C ALA A 406 -23.90 -10.39 -11.22
N GLU A 407 -23.98 -9.08 -11.47
CA GLU A 407 -23.39 -8.40 -12.60
C GLU A 407 -22.00 -7.79 -12.30
N GLY A 408 -21.50 -7.98 -11.08
CA GLY A 408 -20.25 -7.42 -10.57
C GLY A 408 -20.49 -6.39 -9.45
N GLY A 409 -19.42 -5.89 -8.85
CA GLY A 409 -19.49 -4.93 -7.73
C GLY A 409 -18.24 -4.04 -7.69
N HIS A 410 -18.18 -3.19 -6.67
CA HIS A 410 -17.01 -2.35 -6.45
C HIS A 410 -15.79 -3.19 -6.08
N ARG A 411 -14.60 -2.63 -6.29
CA ARG A 411 -13.33 -3.24 -5.89
C ARG A 411 -12.53 -2.25 -5.07
N VAL A 412 -11.76 -2.78 -4.14
CA VAL A 412 -10.88 -1.97 -3.30
C VAL A 412 -9.45 -2.49 -3.40
N ILE A 413 -8.52 -1.58 -3.65
CA ILE A 413 -7.07 -1.78 -3.50
C ILE A 413 -6.64 -0.93 -2.31
N ILE A 414 -5.92 -1.51 -1.37
CA ILE A 414 -5.30 -0.81 -0.25
C ILE A 414 -3.79 -0.94 -0.40
N THR A 415 -3.05 0.14 -0.17
CA THR A 415 -1.59 0.06 -0.10
C THR A 415 -1.09 0.45 1.28
N GLY A 416 -0.01 -0.19 1.74
CA GLY A 416 0.57 0.08 3.05
C GLY A 416 1.93 -0.57 3.25
N ARG A 417 2.53 -0.36 4.43
CA ARG A 417 3.74 -1.08 4.84
C ARG A 417 3.37 -2.42 5.47
N GLN A 418 4.25 -3.42 5.36
CA GLN A 418 4.07 -4.75 5.96
C GLN A 418 3.77 -4.67 7.46
N LEU A 419 4.50 -3.83 8.19
CA LEU A 419 4.34 -3.65 9.63
C LEU A 419 2.95 -3.17 10.04
N ALA A 420 2.24 -2.47 9.17
CA ALA A 420 0.89 -1.98 9.47
C ALA A 420 -0.14 -3.10 9.66
N LEU A 421 0.09 -4.28 9.11
CA LEU A 421 -0.78 -5.46 9.22
C LEU A 421 -0.22 -6.55 10.12
N GLN A 422 0.97 -6.38 10.63
CA GLN A 422 1.64 -7.42 11.40
C GLN A 422 0.82 -7.76 12.65
N GLY A 423 0.40 -9.01 12.72
CA GLY A 423 -0.41 -9.53 13.83
C GLY A 423 -1.92 -9.20 13.79
N ALA A 424 -2.45 -8.43 12.80
CA ALA A 424 -3.89 -8.15 12.72
C ALA A 424 -4.73 -9.40 12.41
N ILE A 425 -5.92 -9.51 13.02
CA ILE A 425 -6.93 -10.48 12.59
C ILE A 425 -7.54 -9.96 11.30
N LEU A 426 -7.11 -10.54 10.18
CA LEU A 426 -7.52 -10.09 8.87
C LEU A 426 -8.76 -10.84 8.40
N PRO A 427 -9.67 -10.19 7.68
CA PRO A 427 -10.79 -10.89 7.06
C PRO A 427 -10.30 -11.95 6.07
N SER A 428 -10.99 -13.09 6.00
CA SER A 428 -10.65 -14.19 5.06
C SER A 428 -10.74 -13.79 3.58
N ASN A 429 -11.40 -12.66 3.28
CA ASN A 429 -11.50 -12.11 1.94
C ASN A 429 -10.46 -11.01 1.65
N LEU A 430 -9.34 -10.96 2.37
CA LEU A 430 -8.21 -10.09 2.08
C LEU A 430 -7.15 -10.87 1.32
N GLU A 431 -6.83 -10.43 0.09
CA GLU A 431 -5.74 -10.99 -0.72
C GLU A 431 -4.53 -10.04 -0.65
N ARG A 432 -3.40 -10.54 -0.17
CA ARG A 432 -2.20 -9.73 0.06
C ARG A 432 -1.06 -10.11 -0.86
N VAL A 433 -0.36 -9.11 -1.34
CA VAL A 433 0.86 -9.26 -2.15
C VAL A 433 1.96 -8.33 -1.64
N GLU A 434 3.20 -8.77 -1.67
CA GLU A 434 4.39 -7.98 -1.32
C GLU A 434 5.10 -7.49 -2.57
N LEU A 435 5.36 -6.18 -2.65
CA LEU A 435 6.19 -5.60 -3.70
C LEU A 435 7.65 -6.03 -3.54
N LEU A 436 8.19 -6.59 -4.60
CA LEU A 436 9.58 -6.99 -4.66
C LEU A 436 10.49 -5.81 -5.05
N PRO A 437 11.79 -5.86 -4.68
CA PRO A 437 12.81 -5.05 -5.33
C PRO A 437 12.80 -5.31 -6.85
N MET A 438 13.21 -4.34 -7.66
CA MET A 438 13.27 -4.52 -9.11
C MET A 438 14.17 -5.71 -9.47
N SER A 439 13.66 -6.63 -10.30
CA SER A 439 14.45 -7.66 -10.95
C SER A 439 15.42 -7.04 -11.97
N ASP A 440 16.39 -7.81 -12.44
CA ASP A 440 17.32 -7.34 -13.50
C ASP A 440 16.57 -6.87 -14.75
N THR A 441 15.50 -7.56 -15.11
CA THR A 441 14.66 -7.22 -16.26
C THR A 441 13.96 -5.88 -16.06
N ILE A 442 13.37 -5.64 -14.90
CA ILE A 442 12.66 -4.38 -14.61
C ILE A 442 13.66 -3.22 -14.47
N GLN A 443 14.79 -3.46 -13.82
CA GLN A 443 15.83 -2.44 -13.71
C GLN A 443 16.40 -2.08 -15.10
N GLN A 444 16.55 -3.04 -16.03
CA GLN A 444 16.97 -2.76 -17.40
C GLN A 444 15.93 -1.90 -18.13
N GLN A 445 14.62 -2.20 -18.00
CA GLN A 445 13.56 -1.35 -18.56
C GLN A 445 13.62 0.08 -18.02
N TRP A 446 13.99 0.24 -16.74
CA TRP A 446 14.20 1.55 -16.17
C TRP A 446 15.41 2.26 -16.80
N PHE A 447 16.52 1.56 -17.02
CA PHE A 447 17.69 2.11 -17.71
C PHE A 447 17.39 2.51 -19.16
N ASP A 448 16.58 1.73 -19.87
CA ASP A 448 16.17 2.07 -21.23
C ASP A 448 15.39 3.40 -21.24
N LYS A 449 14.43 3.57 -20.31
CA LYS A 449 13.71 4.85 -20.15
C LYS A 449 14.60 6.01 -19.71
N TRP A 450 15.59 5.73 -18.87
CA TRP A 450 16.59 6.73 -18.48
C TRP A 450 17.45 7.14 -19.67
N SER A 451 17.81 6.18 -20.52
CA SER A 451 18.54 6.42 -21.77
C SER A 451 17.72 7.28 -22.76
N ASP A 452 16.41 7.02 -22.87
CA ASP A 452 15.51 7.86 -23.69
C ASP A 452 15.46 9.32 -23.22
N LEU A 453 15.63 9.55 -21.92
CA LEU A 453 15.57 10.90 -21.33
C LEU A 453 16.92 11.64 -21.37
N PHE A 454 18.02 10.94 -21.16
CA PHE A 454 19.33 11.57 -20.92
C PHE A 454 20.47 11.10 -21.84
N GLY A 455 20.19 10.11 -22.70
CA GLY A 455 21.14 9.54 -23.66
C GLY A 455 21.90 8.32 -23.12
N GLU A 456 22.38 7.50 -24.06
CA GLU A 456 23.04 6.22 -23.79
C GLU A 456 24.37 6.41 -23.03
N GLU A 457 25.16 7.45 -23.36
CA GLU A 457 26.44 7.74 -22.71
C GLU A 457 26.31 7.94 -21.20
N LYS A 458 25.31 8.72 -20.74
CA LYS A 458 25.06 8.96 -19.31
C LYS A 458 24.54 7.71 -18.61
N THR A 459 23.76 6.91 -19.33
CA THR A 459 23.22 5.65 -18.81
C THR A 459 24.32 4.63 -18.59
N GLU A 460 25.19 4.43 -19.57
CA GLU A 460 26.34 3.52 -19.45
C GLU A 460 27.35 3.99 -18.40
N SER A 461 27.56 5.30 -18.27
CA SER A 461 28.35 5.88 -17.18
C SER A 461 27.79 5.52 -15.81
N PHE A 462 26.47 5.60 -15.64
CA PHE A 462 25.82 5.25 -14.38
C PHE A 462 25.83 3.74 -14.11
N LYS A 463 25.64 2.90 -15.13
CA LYS A 463 25.83 1.45 -14.98
C LYS A 463 27.25 1.12 -14.56
N GLY A 464 28.24 1.76 -15.18
CA GLY A 464 29.65 1.63 -14.80
C GLY A 464 29.96 2.08 -13.36
N PHE A 465 29.23 3.08 -12.84
CA PHE A 465 29.28 3.46 -11.42
C PHE A 465 28.77 2.34 -10.51
N LEU A 466 27.60 1.73 -10.82
CA LEU A 466 27.04 0.63 -10.05
C LEU A 466 27.90 -0.65 -10.14
N ASP A 467 28.52 -0.91 -11.29
CA ASP A 467 29.38 -2.08 -11.53
C ASP A 467 30.83 -1.89 -11.05
N ASN A 468 31.17 -0.71 -10.55
CA ASN A 468 32.50 -0.46 -10.04
C ASN A 468 32.76 -1.34 -8.80
N LYS A 469 33.94 -1.94 -8.74
CA LYS A 469 34.38 -2.81 -7.62
C LYS A 469 34.35 -2.13 -6.24
N ASN A 470 34.38 -0.81 -6.21
CA ASN A 470 34.32 -0.01 -4.98
C ASN A 470 32.88 0.38 -4.63
N CYS A 471 31.89 0.09 -5.48
CA CYS A 471 30.48 0.24 -5.14
C CYS A 471 30.05 -0.96 -4.29
N PRO A 472 29.52 -0.77 -3.07
CA PRO A 472 29.11 -1.87 -2.21
C PRO A 472 28.01 -2.73 -2.84
N ASP A 473 28.05 -4.03 -2.59
CA ASP A 473 27.03 -4.98 -3.06
C ASP A 473 25.62 -4.61 -2.56
N THR A 474 25.51 -4.08 -1.34
CA THR A 474 24.24 -3.58 -0.79
C THR A 474 23.66 -2.42 -1.60
N VAL A 475 24.52 -1.51 -2.09
CA VAL A 475 24.07 -0.41 -2.97
C VAL A 475 23.57 -0.95 -4.29
N LYS A 476 24.34 -1.82 -4.94
CA LYS A 476 24.02 -2.40 -6.24
C LYS A 476 22.81 -3.33 -6.20
N ASN A 477 22.79 -4.29 -5.25
CA ASN A 477 21.85 -5.41 -5.25
C ASN A 477 20.61 -5.16 -4.40
N GLU A 478 20.60 -4.14 -3.54
CA GLU A 478 19.47 -3.81 -2.67
C GLU A 478 18.97 -2.38 -2.94
N LEU A 479 19.78 -1.35 -2.66
CA LEU A 479 19.31 0.03 -2.71
C LEU A 479 19.00 0.52 -4.13
N ALA A 480 19.85 0.19 -5.11
CA ALA A 480 19.61 0.51 -6.52
C ALA A 480 18.47 -0.32 -7.15
N ARG A 481 17.84 -1.20 -6.38
CA ARG A 481 16.64 -1.93 -6.79
C ARG A 481 15.36 -1.31 -6.24
N GLU A 482 15.47 -0.27 -5.43
CA GLU A 482 14.35 0.55 -4.99
C GLU A 482 14.17 1.74 -5.94
N PRO A 483 12.96 1.95 -6.53
CA PRO A 483 12.75 2.98 -7.56
C PRO A 483 13.19 4.38 -7.16
N LEU A 484 12.93 4.79 -5.92
CA LEU A 484 13.33 6.12 -5.42
C LEU A 484 14.85 6.25 -5.31
N LEU A 485 15.50 5.27 -4.71
CA LEU A 485 16.96 5.33 -4.48
C LEU A 485 17.74 5.18 -5.79
N LEU A 486 17.26 4.35 -6.71
CA LEU A 486 17.81 4.24 -8.06
C LEU A 486 17.76 5.59 -8.78
N TYR A 487 16.60 6.27 -8.72
CA TYR A 487 16.46 7.61 -9.32
C TYR A 487 17.42 8.62 -8.68
N LEU A 488 17.50 8.68 -7.35
CA LEU A 488 18.40 9.62 -6.67
C LEU A 488 19.86 9.37 -7.03
N LEU A 489 20.31 8.12 -7.01
CA LEU A 489 21.67 7.73 -7.41
C LEU A 489 21.96 8.14 -8.85
N ALA A 490 21.05 7.84 -9.79
CA ALA A 490 21.25 8.17 -11.21
C ALA A 490 21.26 9.68 -11.47
N ALA A 491 20.39 10.44 -10.81
CA ALA A 491 20.31 11.89 -10.95
C ALA A 491 21.54 12.60 -10.37
N MET A 492 21.97 12.20 -9.16
CA MET A 492 23.18 12.73 -8.56
C MET A 492 24.45 12.34 -9.31
N HIS A 493 24.52 11.11 -9.85
CA HIS A 493 25.65 10.68 -10.69
C HIS A 493 25.70 11.48 -12.00
N ARG A 494 24.56 11.65 -12.67
CA ARG A 494 24.41 12.48 -13.88
C ARG A 494 24.96 13.90 -13.67
N ASP A 495 24.66 14.49 -12.51
CA ASP A 495 25.04 15.87 -12.17
C ASP A 495 26.40 15.97 -11.47
N GLY A 496 27.11 14.84 -11.26
CA GLY A 496 28.47 14.77 -10.68
C GLY A 496 28.55 14.95 -9.16
N GLU A 497 27.40 14.84 -8.45
CA GLU A 497 27.29 15.07 -7.01
C GLU A 497 27.58 13.81 -6.17
N ILE A 498 27.54 12.61 -6.77
CA ILE A 498 27.89 11.36 -6.10
C ILE A 498 28.94 10.59 -6.90
N LYS A 499 29.94 10.05 -6.19
CA LYS A 499 31.02 9.23 -6.73
C LYS A 499 31.09 7.91 -5.99
N THR A 500 31.77 6.93 -6.58
CA THR A 500 31.92 5.59 -5.98
C THR A 500 32.64 5.65 -4.62
N GLU A 501 33.60 6.57 -4.49
CA GLU A 501 34.38 6.78 -3.28
C GLU A 501 33.51 7.22 -2.09
N ASP A 502 32.43 7.93 -2.34
CA ASP A 502 31.49 8.37 -1.30
C ASP A 502 30.76 7.19 -0.62
N LEU A 503 30.63 6.07 -1.32
CA LEU A 503 29.92 4.87 -0.86
C LEU A 503 30.85 3.72 -0.47
N GLN A 504 32.16 3.89 -0.67
CA GLN A 504 33.15 2.84 -0.42
C GLN A 504 33.12 2.41 1.05
N GLU A 505 33.18 1.09 1.31
CA GLU A 505 33.17 0.49 2.66
C GLU A 505 31.89 0.74 3.47
N THR A 506 30.81 1.15 2.82
CA THR A 506 29.52 1.33 3.48
C THR A 506 28.60 0.12 3.25
N SER A 507 27.64 -0.10 4.13
CA SER A 507 26.65 -1.16 4.00
C SER A 507 25.32 -0.74 4.62
N GLY A 508 24.22 -1.33 4.10
CA GLY A 508 22.90 -1.18 4.68
C GLY A 508 22.47 0.27 4.91
N ILE A 509 22.12 0.59 6.16
CA ILE A 509 21.59 1.90 6.56
C ILE A 509 22.59 3.04 6.32
N ARG A 510 23.87 2.79 6.48
CA ARG A 510 24.92 3.81 6.28
C ARG A 510 24.98 4.29 4.83
N ALA A 511 24.94 3.38 3.87
CA ALA A 511 24.86 3.76 2.47
C ALA A 511 23.61 4.57 2.16
N LYS A 512 22.48 4.20 2.76
CA LYS A 512 21.20 4.89 2.62
C LYS A 512 21.25 6.32 3.19
N ILE A 513 21.85 6.50 4.34
CA ILE A 513 22.11 7.81 4.97
C ILE A 513 22.94 8.70 4.03
N ILE A 514 24.03 8.19 3.47
CA ILE A 514 24.88 8.94 2.56
C ILE A 514 24.12 9.36 1.30
N ILE A 515 23.29 8.49 0.75
CA ILE A 515 22.45 8.83 -0.41
C ILE A 515 21.49 9.98 -0.08
N TYR A 516 20.83 9.97 1.08
CA TYR A 516 19.95 11.07 1.50
C TYR A 516 20.71 12.36 1.82
N GLU A 517 21.87 12.29 2.49
CA GLU A 517 22.75 13.43 2.74
C GLU A 517 23.19 14.10 1.44
N LYS A 518 23.69 13.30 0.50
CA LYS A 518 24.14 13.77 -0.80
C LYS A 518 22.96 14.33 -1.62
N SER A 519 21.78 13.73 -1.53
CA SER A 519 20.60 14.24 -2.22
C SER A 519 20.14 15.58 -1.66
N LEU A 520 20.22 15.76 -0.35
CA LEU A 520 19.97 17.05 0.31
C LEU A 520 20.97 18.11 -0.17
N ASP A 521 22.25 17.78 -0.18
CA ASP A 521 23.29 18.68 -0.67
C ASP A 521 23.15 19.00 -2.15
N TRP A 522 22.80 18.00 -2.98
CA TRP A 522 22.55 18.17 -4.41
C TRP A 522 21.42 19.18 -4.67
N VAL A 523 20.31 19.06 -3.97
CA VAL A 523 19.18 19.99 -4.09
C VAL A 523 19.60 21.39 -3.64
N LEU A 524 20.29 21.51 -2.51
CA LEU A 524 20.80 22.79 -2.00
C LEU A 524 21.76 23.48 -2.98
N ASN A 525 22.53 22.70 -3.76
CA ASN A 525 23.45 23.21 -4.77
C ASN A 525 22.74 23.62 -6.07
N LYS A 526 21.83 22.78 -6.57
CA LYS A 526 21.13 22.96 -7.86
C LYS A 526 20.30 24.25 -7.89
N GLN A 527 19.75 24.67 -6.75
CA GLN A 527 18.88 25.85 -6.66
C GLN A 527 19.62 27.18 -6.50
N ARG A 528 20.94 27.17 -6.40
CA ARG A 528 21.75 28.40 -6.38
C ARG A 528 22.02 29.00 -7.78
N GLY A 529 21.38 28.51 -8.85
CA GLY A 529 21.41 29.16 -10.16
C GLY A 529 20.93 30.61 -10.10
N ASP A 530 21.64 31.49 -10.77
CA ASP A 530 21.78 32.95 -10.69
C ASP A 530 20.51 33.84 -10.49
N THR A 531 19.31 33.28 -10.52
CA THR A 531 18.05 34.06 -10.46
C THR A 531 17.29 34.01 -9.14
N GLN A 532 17.67 33.13 -8.21
CA GLN A 532 16.95 32.95 -6.93
C GLN A 532 17.73 33.44 -5.68
N GLN A 533 18.97 33.86 -5.83
CA GLN A 533 19.80 34.34 -4.70
C GLN A 533 19.24 35.61 -4.01
N GLU A 534 18.37 36.37 -4.68
CA GLU A 534 17.74 37.58 -4.07
C GLU A 534 16.50 37.25 -3.21
N ILE A 535 15.91 36.05 -3.31
CA ILE A 535 14.64 35.73 -2.65
C ILE A 535 14.87 35.16 -1.24
N VAL A 536 15.97 34.44 -1.01
CA VAL A 536 16.25 33.78 0.28
C VAL A 536 17.58 34.28 0.83
N LYS A 537 17.55 35.17 1.82
CA LYS A 537 18.74 35.71 2.52
C LYS A 537 19.41 34.69 3.45
N LEU A 538 18.96 33.41 3.47
CA LEU A 538 19.49 32.36 4.33
C LEU A 538 20.67 31.63 3.66
N GLY A 539 21.69 31.37 4.47
CA GLY A 539 22.83 30.56 4.06
C GLY A 539 22.47 29.06 3.92
N ARG A 540 23.37 28.27 3.31
CA ARG A 540 23.15 26.82 3.09
C ARG A 540 22.90 26.06 4.42
N GLN A 541 23.67 26.38 5.46
CA GLN A 541 23.48 25.72 6.77
C GLN A 541 22.17 26.12 7.44
N GLU A 542 21.76 27.38 7.32
CA GLU A 542 20.49 27.86 7.85
C GLU A 542 19.32 27.22 7.15
N LEU A 543 19.39 27.06 5.82
CA LEU A 543 18.36 26.34 5.05
C LEU A 543 18.31 24.85 5.46
N ARG A 544 19.45 24.23 5.68
CA ARG A 544 19.52 22.83 6.15
C ARG A 544 18.83 22.69 7.52
N GLN A 545 19.08 23.64 8.43
CA GLN A 545 18.43 23.68 9.74
C GLN A 545 16.91 23.87 9.64
N VAL A 546 16.46 24.78 8.77
CA VAL A 546 15.01 24.94 8.49
C VAL A 546 14.37 23.65 8.00
N LEU A 547 15.06 22.90 7.13
CA LEU A 547 14.56 21.62 6.62
C LEU A 547 14.51 20.53 7.69
N MET A 548 15.50 20.47 8.57
CA MET A 548 15.54 19.52 9.69
C MET A 548 14.39 19.80 10.65
N GLU A 549 14.16 21.07 11.01
CA GLU A 549 13.01 21.47 11.82
C GLU A 549 11.67 21.22 11.11
N ALA A 550 11.61 21.42 9.78
CA ALA A 550 10.41 21.07 9.00
C ALA A 550 10.15 19.55 9.01
N GLY A 551 11.20 18.73 8.87
CA GLY A 551 11.11 17.26 8.99
C GLY A 551 10.55 16.82 10.34
N LEU A 552 11.07 17.40 11.42
CA LEU A 552 10.57 17.16 12.78
C LEU A 552 9.11 17.62 12.93
N CYS A 553 8.77 18.84 12.47
CA CYS A 553 7.39 19.34 12.48
C CYS A 553 6.41 18.42 11.75
N VAL A 554 6.81 17.89 10.59
CA VAL A 554 6.01 16.96 9.81
C VAL A 554 5.74 15.69 10.61
N VAL A 555 6.76 15.10 11.21
CA VAL A 555 6.61 13.89 12.05
C VAL A 555 5.74 14.17 13.27
N GLN A 556 5.96 15.30 13.95
CA GLN A 556 5.20 15.69 15.13
C GLN A 556 3.74 16.03 14.86
N SER A 557 3.39 16.45 13.64
CA SER A 557 2.00 16.70 13.24
C SER A 557 1.23 15.45 12.78
N GLY A 558 1.82 14.25 12.93
CA GLY A 558 1.23 13.00 12.50
C GLY A 558 1.76 12.47 11.17
N GLY A 559 2.83 13.09 10.64
CA GLY A 559 3.71 12.42 9.68
C GLY A 559 3.71 12.90 8.24
N GLU A 560 3.02 14.02 7.83
CA GLU A 560 3.00 14.29 6.40
C GLU A 560 3.09 15.75 5.97
N TYR A 561 2.57 16.66 6.74
CA TYR A 561 2.67 18.07 6.45
C TYR A 561 3.01 18.86 7.72
N ALA A 562 3.71 19.97 7.56
CA ALA A 562 3.94 20.94 8.60
C ALA A 562 3.18 22.23 8.28
N LYS A 563 2.54 22.82 9.31
CA LYS A 563 2.05 24.20 9.20
C LYS A 563 3.22 25.17 9.28
N ILE A 564 3.23 26.17 8.41
CA ILE A 564 4.29 27.19 8.40
C ILE A 564 4.33 27.94 9.74
N ASP A 565 3.18 28.21 10.35
CA ASP A 565 3.10 28.82 11.66
C ASP A 565 3.75 27.94 12.76
N GLY A 566 3.52 26.62 12.71
CA GLY A 566 4.15 25.65 13.59
C GLY A 566 5.68 25.64 13.43
N LEU A 567 6.15 25.65 12.20
CA LEU A 567 7.59 25.74 11.90
C LEU A 567 8.19 27.05 12.43
N GLN A 568 7.51 28.20 12.27
CA GLN A 568 7.95 29.47 12.82
C GLN A 568 8.05 29.46 14.34
N VAL A 569 7.10 28.84 15.03
CA VAL A 569 7.13 28.67 16.51
C VAL A 569 8.32 27.85 16.94
N ARG A 570 8.62 26.76 16.23
CA ARG A 570 9.79 25.92 16.51
C ARG A 570 11.10 26.66 16.25
N LEU A 571 11.26 27.27 15.08
CA LEU A 571 12.46 28.06 14.73
C LEU A 571 12.73 29.18 15.76
N LYS A 572 11.69 29.78 16.32
CA LYS A 572 11.86 30.77 17.38
C LYS A 572 12.45 30.19 18.65
N LYS A 573 12.14 28.90 18.94
CA LYS A 573 12.62 28.22 20.15
C LYS A 573 14.02 27.64 19.97
N SER A 574 14.25 26.95 18.84
CA SER A 574 15.50 26.19 18.57
C SER A 574 16.55 27.02 17.87
N GLU A 575 16.17 27.94 16.98
CA GLU A 575 17.03 28.65 16.05
C GLU A 575 16.65 30.15 15.99
N SER A 576 16.80 30.85 17.14
CA SER A 576 16.38 32.25 17.27
C SER A 576 17.04 33.19 16.27
N GLU A 577 18.29 32.96 15.90
CA GLU A 577 19.00 33.79 14.89
C GLU A 577 18.40 33.62 13.48
N ILE A 578 18.08 32.39 13.08
CA ILE A 578 17.42 32.08 11.81
C ILE A 578 16.01 32.68 11.81
N TYR A 579 15.29 32.57 12.93
CA TYR A 579 13.98 33.16 13.10
C TYR A 579 14.02 34.68 12.94
N GLU A 580 14.97 35.37 13.58
CA GLU A 580 15.13 36.82 13.48
C GLU A 580 15.45 37.27 12.04
N LYS A 581 16.36 36.58 11.35
CA LYS A 581 16.64 36.84 9.92
C LYS A 581 15.39 36.72 9.03
N ILE A 582 14.55 35.71 9.32
CA ILE A 582 13.27 35.54 8.61
C ILE A 582 12.32 36.70 8.96
N GLN A 583 12.31 37.20 10.21
CA GLN A 583 11.48 38.29 10.67
C GLN A 583 11.88 39.68 10.08
N GLU A 584 13.15 39.88 9.71
CA GLU A 584 13.64 41.08 9.04
C GLU A 584 13.07 41.23 7.61
N ILE A 585 12.56 40.13 7.02
CA ILE A 585 11.90 40.15 5.72
C ILE A 585 10.51 40.77 5.89
N LYS A 586 10.11 41.70 5.00
CA LYS A 586 8.81 42.42 5.05
C LYS A 586 7.65 41.42 5.30
N ARG A 587 6.77 41.77 6.23
CA ARG A 587 5.66 40.95 6.72
C ARG A 587 4.80 40.30 5.62
N GLU A 588 4.60 41.07 4.51
CA GLU A 588 3.83 40.64 3.33
C GLU A 588 4.51 39.51 2.51
N LYS A 589 5.82 39.27 2.71
CA LYS A 589 6.61 38.28 1.96
C LYS A 589 7.12 37.13 2.80
N ARG A 590 6.90 37.07 4.13
CA ARG A 590 7.46 36.07 5.03
C ARG A 590 7.01 34.67 4.73
N ASP A 591 5.70 34.50 4.60
CA ASP A 591 5.12 33.18 4.32
C ASP A 591 5.51 32.70 2.93
N GLU A 592 5.69 33.66 1.99
CA GLU A 592 6.15 33.39 0.63
C GLU A 592 7.63 33.00 0.59
N VAL A 593 8.47 33.59 1.44
CA VAL A 593 9.89 33.22 1.56
C VAL A 593 10.07 31.84 2.16
N LEU A 594 9.35 31.53 3.24
CA LEU A 594 9.36 30.17 3.82
C LEU A 594 8.77 29.16 2.84
N LYS A 595 7.64 29.47 2.20
CA LYS A 595 7.05 28.64 1.15
C LYS A 595 8.02 28.41 0.00
N ASN A 596 8.71 29.45 -0.47
CA ASN A 596 9.67 29.33 -1.56
C ASN A 596 10.95 28.61 -1.13
N ALA A 597 11.46 28.86 0.08
CA ALA A 597 12.58 28.11 0.65
C ALA A 597 12.26 26.60 0.79
N LEU A 598 11.05 26.30 1.23
CA LEU A 598 10.56 24.93 1.40
C LEU A 598 10.14 24.31 0.06
N ALA A 599 9.49 25.04 -0.86
CA ALA A 599 9.14 24.59 -2.20
C ALA A 599 10.37 24.20 -3.02
N ALA A 600 11.47 24.89 -2.77
CA ALA A 600 12.76 24.59 -3.34
C ALA A 600 13.30 23.18 -2.95
N PHE A 601 12.78 22.57 -1.89
CA PHE A 601 13.32 21.34 -1.28
C PHE A 601 12.37 20.13 -1.37
N TYR A 602 11.81 19.88 -2.55
CA TYR A 602 10.86 18.77 -2.74
C TYR A 602 9.62 18.87 -1.83
N LEU A 603 9.35 20.08 -1.31
CA LEU A 603 8.14 20.37 -0.57
C LEU A 603 7.13 20.96 -1.54
N LYS A 604 5.92 20.47 -1.51
CA LYS A 604 4.81 21.04 -2.26
C LYS A 604 3.79 21.61 -1.30
N PRO A 605 3.04 22.67 -1.72
CA PRO A 605 1.89 23.10 -0.93
C PRO A 605 0.97 21.92 -0.70
N ALA A 606 0.52 21.71 0.54
CA ALA A 606 -0.48 20.68 0.81
C ALA A 606 -1.74 20.98 -0.01
N ALA A 607 -2.27 19.97 -0.69
CA ALA A 607 -3.41 20.11 -1.57
C ALA A 607 -4.64 20.60 -0.80
N ASP A 608 -5.33 21.57 -1.39
CA ASP A 608 -6.65 22.15 -1.05
C ASP A 608 -6.96 22.50 0.42
N ASP A 609 -7.37 23.73 0.68
CA ASP A 609 -7.91 24.32 1.91
C ASP A 609 -6.98 24.43 3.15
N ARG A 610 -5.77 23.91 3.13
CA ARG A 610 -4.79 24.02 4.22
C ARG A 610 -3.80 25.15 3.97
N GLY A 611 -4.32 26.35 3.71
CA GLY A 611 -3.50 27.54 3.45
C GLY A 611 -2.35 27.68 4.45
N GLY A 612 -1.10 27.59 3.97
CA GLY A 612 0.09 27.72 4.80
C GLY A 612 0.70 26.41 5.32
N SER A 613 0.40 25.25 4.71
CA SER A 613 1.07 23.97 5.01
C SER A 613 1.98 23.52 3.87
N VAL A 614 3.00 22.74 4.20
CA VAL A 614 3.95 22.12 3.27
C VAL A 614 4.09 20.64 3.54
N GLU A 615 4.20 19.82 2.50
CA GLU A 615 4.44 18.38 2.60
C GLU A 615 5.71 17.97 1.84
N PHE A 616 6.44 16.96 2.34
CA PHE A 616 7.58 16.40 1.61
C PHE A 616 7.11 15.57 0.43
N PHE A 617 7.87 15.58 -0.65
CA PHE A 617 7.59 14.81 -1.86
C PHE A 617 7.54 13.30 -1.58
N HIS A 618 8.35 12.86 -0.62
CA HIS A 618 8.40 11.48 -0.16
C HIS A 618 8.66 11.43 1.34
N LYS A 619 7.91 10.62 2.06
CA LYS A 619 7.96 10.45 3.52
C LYS A 619 9.36 10.12 4.07
N SER A 620 10.14 9.32 3.33
CA SER A 620 11.50 8.98 3.77
C SER A 620 12.41 10.19 3.98
N PHE A 621 12.17 11.31 3.26
CA PHE A 621 12.91 12.54 3.50
C PHE A 621 12.55 13.19 4.83
N SER A 622 11.27 13.25 5.20
CA SER A 622 10.85 13.79 6.50
C SER A 622 11.33 12.91 7.64
N GLU A 623 11.30 11.58 7.49
CA GLU A 623 11.81 10.61 8.47
C GLU A 623 13.32 10.78 8.66
N PHE A 624 14.08 10.91 7.58
CA PHE A 624 15.53 11.14 7.62
C PHE A 624 15.89 12.50 8.27
N LEU A 625 15.22 13.59 7.86
CA LEU A 625 15.48 14.92 8.40
C LEU A 625 15.06 15.03 9.88
N CYS A 626 13.98 14.36 10.27
CA CYS A 626 13.60 14.21 11.68
C CYS A 626 14.70 13.51 12.48
N ALA A 627 15.24 12.39 11.97
CA ALA A 627 16.34 11.67 12.62
C ALA A 627 17.61 12.55 12.73
N LYS A 628 17.87 13.39 11.73
CA LYS A 628 18.98 14.37 11.79
C LYS A 628 18.77 15.41 12.89
N GLN A 629 17.54 15.94 13.01
CA GLN A 629 17.22 16.90 14.09
C GLN A 629 17.34 16.25 15.45
N MET A 630 16.88 15.00 15.57
CA MET A 630 17.05 14.23 16.81
C MET A 630 18.52 13.99 17.12
N GLN A 631 19.36 13.62 16.14
CA GLN A 631 20.80 13.46 16.33
C GLN A 631 21.40 14.69 16.97
N GLN A 632 21.13 15.88 16.43
CA GLN A 632 21.62 17.15 16.96
C GLN A 632 21.20 17.34 18.42
N SER A 633 19.93 17.12 18.75
CA SER A 633 19.45 17.22 20.14
C SER A 633 20.16 16.22 21.08
N LEU A 634 20.36 14.97 20.65
CA LEU A 634 21.05 13.94 21.44
C LEU A 634 22.54 14.27 21.66
N GLU A 635 23.20 14.89 20.68
CA GLU A 635 24.57 15.40 20.82
C GLU A 635 24.62 16.52 21.87
N GLU A 636 23.71 17.49 21.83
CA GLU A 636 23.59 18.56 22.84
C GLU A 636 23.30 18.01 24.25
N TRP A 637 22.46 16.99 24.37
CA TRP A 637 22.18 16.36 25.67
C TRP A 637 23.39 15.71 26.28
N THR A 638 24.34 15.24 25.47
CA THR A 638 25.54 14.52 25.91
C THR A 638 26.79 15.38 25.96
N GLU A 639 26.72 16.64 25.57
CA GLU A 639 27.85 17.57 25.57
C GLU A 639 28.35 17.83 27.00
N THR A 640 29.67 17.67 27.22
CA THR A 640 30.26 17.76 28.53
C THR A 640 31.05 19.07 28.75
N ARG A 641 31.03 19.59 29.95
CA ARG A 641 31.85 20.74 30.38
C ARG A 641 33.31 20.35 30.51
N ARG A 642 34.22 21.29 30.28
CA ARG A 642 35.68 21.11 30.49
C ARG A 642 36.10 20.63 31.89
N ARG A 643 35.27 20.89 32.92
CA ARG A 643 35.51 20.51 34.32
C ARG A 643 34.70 19.30 34.77
N GLY A 644 34.15 18.57 33.89
CA GLY A 644 33.22 17.45 34.14
C GLY A 644 31.75 17.87 34.31
N GLY A 645 30.85 16.91 34.13
CA GLY A 645 29.42 17.11 34.11
C GLY A 645 28.93 17.59 32.73
N TYR A 646 27.60 17.52 32.53
CA TYR A 646 26.96 17.90 31.27
C TYR A 646 26.70 19.40 31.19
N ASN A 647 26.69 19.95 29.96
CA ASN A 647 26.33 21.35 29.74
C ASN A 647 24.87 21.61 30.10
N MET A 648 23.98 20.68 29.73
CA MET A 648 22.56 20.71 30.00
C MET A 648 22.22 20.02 31.33
N ASN A 649 21.55 20.71 32.27
CA ASN A 649 21.08 20.12 33.52
C ASN A 649 19.88 19.18 33.27
N ASP A 650 19.50 18.40 34.30
CA ASP A 650 18.46 17.38 34.16
C ASP A 650 17.06 17.95 33.92
N ASP A 651 16.73 19.11 34.52
CA ASP A 651 15.44 19.78 34.32
C ASP A 651 15.25 20.24 32.86
N ARG A 652 16.27 20.89 32.29
CA ARG A 652 16.25 21.31 30.90
C ARG A 652 16.25 20.12 29.97
N LEU A 653 16.99 19.05 30.29
CA LEU A 653 16.97 17.81 29.57
C LEU A 653 15.55 17.22 29.54
N ALA A 654 14.87 17.16 30.68
CA ALA A 654 13.51 16.64 30.74
C ALA A 654 12.54 17.48 29.88
N GLU A 655 12.64 18.83 29.96
CA GLU A 655 11.85 19.70 29.09
C GLU A 655 12.10 19.42 27.59
N ASP A 656 13.36 19.28 27.17
CA ASP A 656 13.73 18.99 25.79
C ASP A 656 13.30 17.59 25.35
N ILE A 657 13.38 16.57 26.23
CA ILE A 657 12.88 15.22 25.94
C ILE A 657 11.37 15.27 25.66
N TYR A 658 10.59 15.99 26.48
CA TYR A 658 9.15 16.15 26.23
C TYR A 658 8.88 16.90 24.93
N ASP A 659 9.64 17.94 24.62
CA ASP A 659 9.49 18.71 23.37
C ASP A 659 9.83 17.87 22.13
N LEU A 660 10.84 17.02 22.21
CA LEU A 660 11.29 16.18 21.10
C LEU A 660 10.44 14.93 20.92
N LEU A 661 10.01 14.27 21.99
CA LEU A 661 9.44 12.92 21.99
C LEU A 661 7.96 12.85 22.40
N GLY A 662 7.32 13.94 22.80
CA GLY A 662 5.96 13.94 23.36
C GLY A 662 4.83 14.04 22.33
N TYR A 663 5.08 13.87 21.04
CA TYR A 663 4.12 14.18 19.97
C TYR A 663 3.50 12.98 19.26
N GLY A 664 4.00 11.82 19.48
CA GLY A 664 3.57 10.59 18.81
C GLY A 664 4.63 9.50 18.91
N LYS A 665 4.39 8.37 18.26
CA LYS A 665 5.32 7.24 18.31
C LYS A 665 6.49 7.42 17.33
N LEU A 666 7.68 7.01 17.74
CA LEU A 666 8.82 6.87 16.85
C LEU A 666 8.62 5.69 15.89
N THR A 667 8.86 5.91 14.60
CA THR A 667 8.82 4.84 13.61
C THR A 667 10.13 4.06 13.57
N PRO A 668 10.10 2.77 13.18
CA PRO A 668 11.33 1.99 13.01
C PRO A 668 12.33 2.65 12.08
N GLU A 669 11.87 3.30 11.01
CA GLU A 669 12.72 3.97 10.04
C GLU A 669 13.45 5.17 10.65
N ILE A 670 12.75 6.01 11.44
CA ILE A 670 13.38 7.14 12.14
C ILE A 670 14.45 6.63 13.10
N VAL A 671 14.14 5.58 13.87
CA VAL A 671 15.08 5.00 14.84
C VAL A 671 16.28 4.37 14.14
N GLU A 672 16.06 3.70 13.01
CA GLU A 672 17.13 3.13 12.18
C GLU A 672 18.07 4.21 11.63
N TYR A 673 17.51 5.29 11.06
CA TYR A 673 18.32 6.44 10.63
C TYR A 673 19.06 7.08 11.80
N LEU A 674 18.39 7.30 12.93
CA LEU A 674 18.99 7.92 14.10
C LEU A 674 20.18 7.12 14.63
N MET A 675 20.02 5.81 14.80
CA MET A 675 21.11 4.94 15.27
C MET A 675 22.29 4.92 14.29
N GLY A 676 22.00 4.88 12.97
CA GLY A 676 23.04 4.96 11.94
C GLY A 676 23.78 6.30 11.96
N LEU A 677 23.09 7.41 12.13
CA LEU A 677 23.67 8.74 12.25
C LEU A 677 24.54 8.90 13.50
N LEU A 678 24.08 8.35 14.64
CA LEU A 678 24.87 8.36 15.89
C LEU A 678 26.14 7.51 15.79
N GLU A 679 26.11 6.40 15.02
CA GLU A 679 27.29 5.59 14.74
C GLU A 679 28.32 6.32 13.84
N GLU A 680 27.89 7.23 12.99
CA GLU A 680 28.76 8.05 12.13
C GLU A 680 29.36 9.26 12.89
N SER A 681 28.74 9.70 13.98
CA SER A 681 29.24 10.80 14.78
C SER A 681 30.54 10.40 15.50
N GLU A 682 31.61 11.11 15.20
CA GLU A 682 32.94 10.82 15.78
C GLU A 682 32.90 10.89 17.31
N ASN A 683 33.19 9.75 17.97
CA ASN A 683 33.25 9.62 19.41
C ASN A 683 31.96 9.94 20.18
N PHE A 684 30.80 9.69 19.58
CA PHE A 684 29.50 9.90 20.24
C PHE A 684 29.46 9.13 21.59
N PRO A 685 29.08 9.80 22.70
CA PRO A 685 29.13 9.20 24.03
C PRO A 685 27.88 8.36 24.33
N PHE A 686 27.72 7.20 23.67
CA PHE A 686 26.57 6.31 23.83
C PHE A 686 26.24 5.96 25.29
N VAL A 687 27.25 5.73 26.13
CA VAL A 687 27.03 5.42 27.55
C VAL A 687 26.44 6.64 28.27
N GLY A 688 26.93 7.84 27.97
CA GLY A 688 26.42 9.07 28.59
C GLY A 688 24.95 9.34 28.19
N LEU A 689 24.61 9.09 26.94
CA LEU A 689 23.21 9.16 26.49
C LEU A 689 22.35 8.13 27.22
N PHE A 690 22.82 6.88 27.28
CA PHE A 690 22.11 5.79 27.94
C PHE A 690 21.82 6.14 29.43
N ASP A 691 22.84 6.55 30.17
CA ASP A 691 22.70 6.89 31.62
C ASP A 691 21.67 8.03 31.82
N ARG A 692 21.70 9.06 30.95
CA ARG A 692 20.76 10.20 31.06
C ARG A 692 19.33 9.81 30.74
N LEU A 693 19.12 9.01 29.67
CA LEU A 693 17.79 8.51 29.30
C LEU A 693 17.25 7.52 30.35
N GLU A 694 18.11 6.66 30.92
CA GLU A 694 17.72 5.72 31.96
C GLU A 694 17.29 6.46 33.22
N LYS A 695 18.03 7.49 33.63
CA LYS A 695 17.62 8.34 34.74
C LYS A 695 16.28 9.04 34.51
N PHE A 696 16.09 9.59 33.31
CA PHE A 696 14.78 10.16 32.92
C PHE A 696 13.67 9.13 33.02
N TYR A 697 13.91 7.91 32.50
CA TYR A 697 12.94 6.82 32.53
C TYR A 697 12.53 6.42 33.93
N GLU A 698 13.49 6.35 34.88
CA GLU A 698 13.23 6.06 36.27
C GLU A 698 12.32 7.13 36.91
N CYS A 699 12.64 8.43 36.78
CA CYS A 699 11.81 9.55 37.24
C CYS A 699 10.40 9.56 36.58
N TRP A 700 10.33 9.27 35.28
CA TRP A 700 9.07 9.20 34.59
C TRP A 700 8.18 8.04 35.09
N CYS A 701 8.76 6.89 35.39
CA CYS A 701 8.01 5.74 35.93
C CYS A 701 7.43 6.05 37.33
N GLU A 702 8.08 6.92 38.12
CA GLU A 702 7.60 7.39 39.40
C GLU A 702 6.56 8.52 39.31
N GLY A 703 6.30 9.04 38.11
CA GLY A 703 5.32 10.09 37.84
C GLY A 703 5.77 11.50 38.23
N GLU A 704 7.08 11.71 38.45
CA GLU A 704 7.62 12.98 38.90
C GLU A 704 7.25 14.18 38.03
N PHE A 705 7.17 14.00 36.69
CA PHE A 705 6.95 15.11 35.75
C PHE A 705 5.48 15.50 35.58
N ILE A 706 4.55 14.56 35.69
CA ILE A 706 3.10 14.84 35.51
C ILE A 706 2.47 15.40 36.79
N ASP A 707 2.98 15.01 37.93
CA ASP A 707 2.46 15.39 39.25
C ASP A 707 3.12 16.65 39.81
N ASP A 708 4.20 17.15 39.19
CA ASP A 708 4.89 18.38 39.61
C ASP A 708 4.09 19.63 39.23
N ALA A 709 3.77 20.48 40.16
CA ALA A 709 3.01 21.71 39.93
C ALA A 709 3.84 22.80 39.24
N GLU A 710 5.16 22.83 39.40
CA GLU A 710 6.07 23.86 38.86
C GLU A 710 6.67 23.40 37.53
N ASN A 711 7.01 22.13 37.41
CA ASN A 711 7.72 21.53 36.28
C ASN A 711 6.88 20.52 35.51
N ASN A 712 5.58 20.74 35.37
CA ASN A 712 4.71 19.89 34.56
C ASN A 712 5.05 20.06 33.08
N TYR A 713 6.11 19.37 32.65
CA TYR A 713 6.58 19.40 31.25
C TYR A 713 5.55 18.86 30.25
N PRO A 714 4.81 17.76 30.53
CA PRO A 714 3.74 17.29 29.64
C PRO A 714 2.68 18.38 29.39
N GLN A 715 2.31 19.17 30.40
CA GLN A 715 1.36 20.26 30.26
C GLN A 715 1.93 21.41 29.41
N LYS A 716 3.20 21.78 29.61
CA LYS A 716 3.88 22.81 28.82
C LYS A 716 3.91 22.38 27.34
N THR A 717 4.27 21.14 27.06
CA THR A 717 4.31 20.55 25.69
C THR A 717 2.92 20.48 25.09
N MET A 718 1.91 20.03 25.83
CA MET A 718 0.51 20.01 25.36
C MET A 718 0.00 21.41 24.96
N ILE A 719 0.31 22.44 25.79
CA ILE A 719 -0.07 23.82 25.50
C ILE A 719 0.66 24.34 24.25
N HIS A 720 1.93 23.95 24.08
CA HIS A 720 2.72 24.30 22.91
C HIS A 720 2.14 23.72 21.61
N LEU A 721 1.76 22.42 21.65
CA LEU A 721 1.06 21.74 20.56
C LEU A 721 -0.23 22.45 20.15
N LYS A 722 -1.05 22.83 21.13
CA LYS A 722 -2.31 23.58 20.86
C LYS A 722 -2.05 24.91 20.15
N LYS A 723 -0.96 25.59 20.48
CA LYS A 723 -0.57 26.85 19.83
C LYS A 723 -0.07 26.64 18.39
N GLN A 724 0.53 25.49 18.10
CA GLN A 724 0.98 25.15 16.73
C GLN A 724 -0.17 24.79 15.78
N GLN A 725 -1.36 24.48 16.30
CA GLN A 725 -2.50 24.05 15.51
C GLN A 725 -3.79 24.84 15.83
N PRO A 726 -3.81 26.18 15.63
CA PRO A 726 -4.90 27.05 16.08
C PRO A 726 -6.26 26.81 15.42
N ASP A 727 -6.30 26.15 14.24
CA ASP A 727 -7.52 25.94 13.45
C ASP A 727 -8.27 24.65 13.76
N LEU A 728 -7.75 23.80 14.66
CA LEU A 728 -8.48 22.64 15.12
C LEU A 728 -9.56 23.09 16.09
N LYS A 729 -10.84 22.94 15.70
CA LYS A 729 -12.00 23.12 16.60
C LYS A 729 -11.74 22.30 17.87
N GLU A 730 -12.11 22.86 19.02
CA GLU A 730 -11.80 22.34 20.37
C GLU A 730 -12.05 20.82 20.60
N ASP A 731 -12.80 20.17 19.71
CA ASP A 731 -13.14 18.74 19.79
C ASP A 731 -12.28 17.78 18.95
N LYS A 732 -11.27 18.25 18.21
CA LYS A 732 -10.50 17.40 17.28
C LYS A 732 -9.00 17.39 17.57
N THR A 733 -8.55 16.28 18.20
CA THR A 733 -7.23 15.67 18.10
C THR A 733 -5.99 16.45 18.50
N THR A 734 -6.06 17.29 19.50
CA THR A 734 -4.84 17.60 20.26
C THR A 734 -4.60 16.52 21.31
N LEU A 735 -3.37 15.99 21.36
CA LEU A 735 -2.99 15.04 22.42
C LEU A 735 -3.33 15.62 23.79
N GLY A 736 -3.97 14.81 24.63
CA GLY A 736 -4.21 15.15 26.03
C GLY A 736 -2.92 15.10 26.85
N LEU A 737 -2.94 15.69 28.03
CA LEU A 737 -1.81 15.72 28.97
C LEU A 737 -1.18 14.33 29.16
N ARG A 738 -2.01 13.34 29.48
CA ARG A 738 -1.57 11.96 29.70
C ARG A 738 -0.99 11.31 28.45
N GLN A 739 -1.53 11.63 27.27
CA GLN A 739 -1.01 11.09 26.03
C GLN A 739 0.38 11.63 25.70
N VAL A 740 0.62 12.92 25.90
CA VAL A 740 1.95 13.53 25.77
C VAL A 740 2.95 12.85 26.71
N ASP A 741 2.56 12.69 27.97
CA ASP A 741 3.41 12.07 28.98
C ASP A 741 3.76 10.62 28.62
N VAL A 742 2.76 9.82 28.29
CA VAL A 742 2.96 8.40 27.96
C VAL A 742 3.76 8.23 26.67
N TYR A 743 3.50 9.03 25.60
CA TYR A 743 4.33 8.96 24.39
C TYR A 743 5.80 9.26 24.67
N THR A 744 6.07 10.27 25.50
CA THR A 744 7.46 10.61 25.87
C THR A 744 8.16 9.43 26.52
N GLY A 745 7.55 8.83 27.55
CA GLY A 745 8.14 7.68 28.24
C GLY A 745 8.31 6.45 27.35
N LEU A 746 7.32 6.16 26.47
CA LEU A 746 7.41 5.05 25.53
C LEU A 746 8.50 5.27 24.48
N ASN A 747 8.66 6.49 23.96
CA ASN A 747 9.72 6.81 23.01
C ASN A 747 11.12 6.76 23.66
N VAL A 748 11.25 7.19 24.90
CA VAL A 748 12.48 6.98 25.68
C VAL A 748 12.77 5.49 25.88
N THR A 749 11.73 4.70 26.18
CA THR A 749 11.84 3.22 26.26
C THR A 749 12.36 2.64 24.95
N ILE A 750 11.85 3.09 23.78
CA ILE A 750 12.34 2.67 22.47
C ILE A 750 13.83 2.97 22.32
N LEU A 751 14.25 4.20 22.60
CA LEU A 751 15.67 4.59 22.51
C LEU A 751 16.56 3.76 23.44
N LEU A 752 16.12 3.50 24.67
CA LEU A 752 16.86 2.65 25.62
C LEU A 752 16.97 1.19 25.16
N LEU A 753 15.92 0.63 24.56
CA LEU A 753 15.94 -0.70 23.96
C LEU A 753 16.93 -0.79 22.78
N GLU A 754 16.98 0.24 21.94
CA GLU A 754 17.93 0.30 20.83
C GLU A 754 19.37 0.46 21.30
N LEU A 755 19.61 1.36 22.26
CA LEU A 755 20.93 1.53 22.88
C LEU A 755 21.39 0.25 23.57
N HIS A 756 20.50 -0.46 24.26
CA HIS A 756 20.76 -1.80 24.79
C HIS A 756 21.18 -2.79 23.70
N ARG A 757 20.45 -2.85 22.58
CA ARG A 757 20.79 -3.70 21.43
C ARG A 757 22.15 -3.34 20.84
N TYR A 758 22.43 -2.04 20.70
CA TYR A 758 23.70 -1.52 20.24
C TYR A 758 24.85 -1.96 21.13
N GLY A 759 24.70 -1.79 22.47
CA GLY A 759 25.68 -2.19 23.46
C GLY A 759 25.92 -3.69 23.54
N LYS A 760 24.85 -4.50 23.42
CA LYS A 760 24.93 -5.98 23.49
C LYS A 760 25.84 -6.60 22.44
N ASN A 761 25.96 -5.97 21.28
CA ASN A 761 26.82 -6.42 20.18
C ASN A 761 28.29 -5.98 20.35
N ARG A 762 28.66 -5.20 21.41
CA ARG A 762 29.99 -4.64 21.65
C ARG A 762 30.45 -5.00 23.06
N LYS A 763 31.56 -5.78 23.17
CA LYS A 763 32.01 -6.31 24.45
C LYS A 763 32.26 -5.24 25.54
N GLU A 764 32.73 -4.06 25.15
CA GLU A 764 33.07 -2.96 26.07
C GLU A 764 31.85 -2.19 26.60
N LEU A 765 30.72 -2.28 25.86
CA LEU A 765 29.49 -1.55 26.16
C LEU A 765 28.39 -2.43 26.78
N LYS A 766 28.51 -3.75 26.60
CA LYS A 766 27.47 -4.71 26.96
C LYS A 766 27.02 -4.60 28.43
N GLU A 767 27.95 -4.44 29.35
CA GLU A 767 27.62 -4.32 30.79
C GLU A 767 27.15 -2.91 31.16
N LYS A 768 27.63 -1.88 30.43
CA LYS A 768 27.34 -0.48 30.71
C LYS A 768 26.00 -0.01 30.17
N MET A 769 25.48 -0.69 29.14
CA MET A 769 24.25 -0.31 28.44
C MET A 769 23.23 -1.45 28.50
N THR A 770 23.07 -2.08 29.65
CA THR A 770 22.05 -3.10 29.85
C THR A 770 20.79 -2.46 30.43
N PHE A 771 19.76 -2.34 29.63
CA PHE A 771 18.46 -1.79 30.03
C PHE A 771 17.57 -2.89 30.62
N TYR A 772 16.91 -2.57 31.72
CA TYR A 772 15.94 -3.40 32.42
C TYR A 772 14.60 -2.65 32.49
N PRO A 773 13.67 -2.89 31.55
CA PRO A 773 12.37 -2.22 31.55
C PRO A 773 11.54 -2.44 32.82
N CYS A 774 11.86 -3.46 33.59
CA CYS A 774 11.20 -3.83 34.84
C CYS A 774 12.06 -3.52 36.10
N GLY A 775 12.94 -2.52 35.99
CA GLY A 775 13.86 -2.19 37.08
C GLY A 775 15.12 -3.07 37.16
N LYS A 776 16.18 -2.56 37.72
CA LYS A 776 17.46 -3.27 37.87
C LYS A 776 17.35 -4.41 38.87
N PRO A 777 18.03 -5.55 38.65
CA PRO A 777 18.11 -6.60 39.67
C PRO A 777 19.02 -6.16 40.83
N ASN A 778 18.59 -6.43 42.07
CA ASN A 778 19.39 -6.28 43.28
C ASN A 778 20.54 -7.33 43.35
N GLU A 779 21.36 -7.28 44.38
CA GLU A 779 22.48 -8.25 44.57
C GLU A 779 22.04 -9.71 44.61
N LYS A 780 20.75 -9.99 44.93
CA LYS A 780 20.17 -11.34 44.92
C LYS A 780 19.61 -11.72 43.58
N GLY A 781 19.61 -10.80 42.61
CA GLY A 781 19.05 -11.02 41.25
C GLY A 781 17.53 -10.85 41.18
N GLU A 782 16.89 -10.28 42.21
CA GLU A 782 15.47 -9.93 42.24
C GLU A 782 15.30 -8.52 41.69
N LEU A 783 14.23 -8.27 40.90
CA LEU A 783 13.93 -6.94 40.33
C LEU A 783 13.39 -6.02 41.44
N GLU A 784 13.72 -4.73 41.41
CA GLU A 784 13.20 -3.74 42.34
C GLU A 784 11.70 -3.53 42.15
N ASP A 785 11.22 -3.36 40.92
CA ASP A 785 9.79 -3.31 40.60
C ASP A 785 9.48 -4.27 39.41
N PRO A 786 9.22 -5.55 39.72
CA PRO A 786 8.88 -6.51 38.67
C PRO A 786 7.62 -6.12 37.85
N GLU A 787 6.75 -5.26 38.40
CA GLU A 787 5.48 -4.85 37.80
C GLU A 787 5.58 -3.54 37.00
N GLN A 788 6.73 -2.89 37.00
CA GLN A 788 6.92 -1.59 36.33
C GLN A 788 6.44 -1.57 34.89
N LEU A 789 6.86 -2.56 34.09
CA LEU A 789 6.42 -2.65 32.71
C LEU A 789 4.91 -2.93 32.58
N LEU A 790 4.34 -3.71 33.51
CA LEU A 790 2.90 -3.97 33.55
C LEU A 790 2.11 -2.67 33.80
N LYS A 791 2.60 -1.80 34.71
CA LYS A 791 2.02 -0.47 34.96
C LYS A 791 2.08 0.40 33.70
N ILE A 792 3.22 0.40 32.98
CA ILE A 792 3.41 1.14 31.72
C ILE A 792 2.44 0.64 30.64
N ILE A 793 2.27 -0.67 30.48
CA ILE A 793 1.27 -1.27 29.59
C ILE A 793 -0.13 -0.76 29.95
N GLY A 794 -0.47 -0.75 31.24
CA GLY A 794 -1.73 -0.19 31.74
C GLY A 794 -1.90 1.31 31.45
N TYR A 795 -0.85 2.13 31.62
CA TYR A 795 -0.90 3.57 31.33
C TYR A 795 -1.09 3.85 29.82
N SER A 796 -0.50 3.04 28.95
CA SER A 796 -0.62 3.20 27.50
C SER A 796 -2.00 2.87 26.94
N SER A 797 -2.92 2.34 27.74
CA SER A 797 -4.34 2.17 27.40
C SER A 797 -5.06 3.48 27.05
N CYS A 798 -4.47 4.65 27.38
CA CYS A 798 -4.96 5.96 26.93
C CYS A 798 -4.93 6.13 25.39
N PHE A 799 -4.20 5.29 24.66
CA PHE A 799 -4.20 5.21 23.20
C PHE A 799 -5.11 4.11 22.63
N GLY A 800 -5.77 3.34 23.48
CA GLY A 800 -6.52 2.14 23.11
C GLY A 800 -5.94 0.89 23.78
N ILE A 801 -6.63 -0.24 23.61
CA ILE A 801 -6.27 -1.50 24.28
C ILE A 801 -4.81 -1.91 23.96
N ASN A 802 -4.38 -1.80 22.70
CA ASN A 802 -3.05 -2.20 22.23
C ASN A 802 -2.00 -1.05 22.27
N GLY A 803 -2.26 0.06 22.98
CA GLY A 803 -1.45 1.27 22.89
C GLY A 803 0.06 1.06 23.14
N PHE A 804 0.41 0.18 24.06
CA PHE A 804 1.81 -0.19 24.34
C PHE A 804 2.43 -0.94 23.15
N VAL A 805 1.76 -1.99 22.68
CA VAL A 805 2.29 -2.84 21.62
C VAL A 805 2.35 -2.08 20.28
N ASP A 806 1.36 -1.24 19.99
CA ASP A 806 1.35 -0.40 18.81
C ASP A 806 2.50 0.63 18.80
N THR A 807 3.05 0.97 19.96
CA THR A 807 4.16 1.93 20.08
C THR A 807 5.50 1.24 20.26
N VAL A 808 5.63 0.36 21.23
CA VAL A 808 6.92 -0.25 21.64
C VAL A 808 7.08 -1.68 21.15
N GLY A 809 5.97 -2.36 20.83
CA GLY A 809 5.95 -3.81 20.57
C GLY A 809 6.96 -4.27 19.51
N TYR A 810 7.18 -3.49 18.45
CA TYR A 810 8.19 -3.78 17.43
C TYR A 810 9.62 -3.78 17.99
N PHE A 811 9.90 -2.94 18.98
CA PHE A 811 11.23 -2.74 19.54
C PHE A 811 11.59 -3.70 20.70
N LEU A 812 10.67 -4.57 21.12
CA LEU A 812 10.93 -5.57 22.17
C LEU A 812 11.84 -6.75 21.73
N ILE A 813 12.30 -6.72 20.49
CA ILE A 813 13.26 -7.70 19.96
C ILE A 813 14.49 -7.75 20.85
N ARG A 814 14.82 -8.96 21.39
CA ARG A 814 15.96 -9.21 22.30
C ARG A 814 15.92 -8.38 23.60
N ALA A 815 14.78 -7.84 23.98
CA ALA A 815 14.60 -7.13 25.25
C ALA A 815 14.95 -8.04 26.44
N ASN A 816 15.42 -7.42 27.53
CA ASN A 816 15.72 -8.15 28.75
C ASN A 816 14.56 -8.03 29.76
N LEU A 817 13.68 -9.00 29.74
CA LEU A 817 12.45 -9.09 30.56
C LEU A 817 12.54 -10.22 31.61
N ARG A 818 13.77 -10.58 31.99
CA ARG A 818 14.02 -11.66 32.96
C ARG A 818 13.35 -11.34 34.31
N GLY A 819 12.52 -12.26 34.80
CA GLY A 819 11.87 -12.15 36.11
C GLY A 819 10.74 -11.10 36.15
N ALA A 820 10.37 -10.50 35.03
CA ALA A 820 9.27 -9.51 34.96
C ALA A 820 7.94 -10.15 35.37
N ASN A 821 7.10 -9.39 36.07
CA ASN A 821 5.69 -9.74 36.28
C ASN A 821 4.84 -9.07 35.19
N LEU A 822 4.42 -9.87 34.23
CA LEU A 822 3.57 -9.48 33.09
C LEU A 822 2.25 -10.25 33.12
N SER A 823 1.80 -10.66 34.33
CA SER A 823 0.56 -11.42 34.47
C SER A 823 -0.64 -10.62 33.99
N GLY A 824 -1.44 -11.20 33.10
CA GLY A 824 -2.58 -10.55 32.46
C GLY A 824 -2.21 -9.36 31.54
N ALA A 825 -0.95 -9.21 31.16
CA ALA A 825 -0.52 -8.17 30.25
C ALA A 825 -1.09 -8.37 28.84
N ASP A 826 -1.48 -7.29 28.18
CA ASP A 826 -1.80 -7.28 26.76
C ASP A 826 -0.51 -7.11 25.95
N LEU A 827 -0.09 -8.21 25.33
CA LEU A 827 1.08 -8.31 24.46
C LEU A 827 0.72 -8.91 23.09
N ILE A 828 -0.55 -8.76 22.71
CA ILE A 828 -1.05 -9.20 21.41
C ILE A 828 -0.13 -8.64 20.32
N ARG A 829 0.46 -9.53 19.47
CA ARG A 829 1.34 -9.15 18.34
C ARG A 829 2.69 -8.56 18.73
N ALA A 830 3.04 -8.51 20.00
CA ALA A 830 4.35 -8.00 20.38
C ALA A 830 5.48 -8.77 19.70
N ASN A 831 6.52 -8.05 19.26
CA ASN A 831 7.70 -8.67 18.67
C ASN A 831 8.75 -8.97 19.75
N LEU A 832 8.62 -10.11 20.38
CA LEU A 832 9.48 -10.61 21.45
C LEU A 832 10.58 -11.57 20.94
N ARG A 833 10.91 -11.50 19.65
CA ARG A 833 11.92 -12.36 19.04
C ARG A 833 13.25 -12.27 19.77
N GLY A 834 13.73 -13.42 20.25
CA GLY A 834 14.99 -13.51 20.99
C GLY A 834 15.02 -12.79 22.33
N ALA A 835 13.87 -12.36 22.87
CA ALA A 835 13.77 -11.72 24.17
C ALA A 835 14.15 -12.70 25.30
N ASN A 836 14.68 -12.16 26.41
CA ASN A 836 15.00 -12.94 27.58
C ASN A 836 13.86 -12.82 28.61
N LEU A 837 13.02 -13.84 28.67
CA LEU A 837 11.85 -13.95 29.56
C LEU A 837 12.06 -15.00 30.66
N ARG A 838 13.32 -15.37 30.97
CA ARG A 838 13.61 -16.43 31.95
C ARG A 838 13.01 -16.11 33.31
N GLY A 839 12.18 -17.01 33.81
CA GLY A 839 11.53 -16.89 35.12
C GLY A 839 10.54 -15.74 35.21
N ALA A 840 10.12 -15.16 34.09
CA ALA A 840 9.06 -14.16 34.08
C ALA A 840 7.71 -14.80 34.40
N ASN A 841 6.78 -14.00 34.94
CA ASN A 841 5.39 -14.38 35.16
C ASN A 841 4.52 -13.78 34.06
N LEU A 842 4.02 -14.62 33.16
CA LEU A 842 3.10 -14.29 32.07
C LEU A 842 1.75 -15.00 32.24
N ARG A 843 1.40 -15.34 33.48
CA ARG A 843 0.14 -16.02 33.80
C ARG A 843 -1.07 -15.24 33.28
N GLY A 844 -1.89 -15.90 32.43
CA GLY A 844 -3.08 -15.29 31.88
C GLY A 844 -2.81 -14.07 30.98
N ALA A 845 -1.57 -13.86 30.53
CA ALA A 845 -1.24 -12.79 29.57
C ALA A 845 -1.83 -13.12 28.19
N ASP A 846 -2.17 -12.08 27.46
CA ASP A 846 -2.62 -12.17 26.08
C ASP A 846 -1.43 -11.99 25.12
N LEU A 847 -1.02 -13.07 24.46
CA LEU A 847 0.11 -13.16 23.54
C LEU A 847 -0.35 -13.64 22.14
N ILE A 848 -1.65 -13.45 21.84
CA ILE A 848 -2.20 -13.87 20.56
C ILE A 848 -1.33 -13.31 19.42
N ARG A 849 -0.85 -14.21 18.55
CA ARG A 849 0.01 -13.87 17.40
C ARG A 849 1.30 -13.13 17.73
N ALA A 850 1.74 -13.14 18.97
CA ALA A 850 3.04 -12.57 19.34
C ALA A 850 4.19 -13.37 18.69
N ASN A 851 5.29 -12.68 18.35
CA ASN A 851 6.49 -13.30 17.82
C ASN A 851 7.51 -13.57 18.95
N LEU A 852 7.57 -14.78 19.41
CA LEU A 852 8.49 -15.29 20.44
C LEU A 852 9.60 -16.18 19.83
N SER A 853 9.82 -16.11 18.51
CA SER A 853 10.81 -16.95 17.84
C SER A 853 12.20 -16.77 18.45
N GLY A 854 12.82 -17.86 18.87
CA GLY A 854 14.13 -17.88 19.53
C GLY A 854 14.16 -17.16 20.90
N ALA A 855 13.01 -16.89 21.50
CA ALA A 855 12.95 -16.30 22.84
C ALA A 855 13.40 -17.30 23.91
N TYR A 856 13.94 -16.79 25.02
CA TYR A 856 14.36 -17.59 26.18
C TYR A 856 13.26 -17.56 27.23
N LEU A 857 12.46 -18.61 27.31
CA LEU A 857 11.29 -18.78 28.18
C LEU A 857 11.53 -19.85 29.28
N ILE A 858 12.79 -20.06 29.65
CA ILE A 858 13.14 -21.08 30.62
C ILE A 858 12.50 -20.78 31.99
N ARG A 859 11.71 -21.73 32.52
CA ARG A 859 10.99 -21.62 33.79
C ARG A 859 10.07 -20.38 33.87
N THR A 860 9.53 -19.96 32.73
CA THR A 860 8.52 -18.90 32.65
C THR A 860 7.17 -19.48 33.04
N ASP A 861 6.37 -18.74 33.80
CA ASP A 861 4.98 -19.09 34.08
C ASP A 861 4.09 -18.50 32.98
N LEU A 862 3.57 -19.34 32.11
CA LEU A 862 2.63 -19.04 31.03
C LEU A 862 1.26 -19.71 31.30
N SER A 863 0.99 -20.09 32.57
CA SER A 863 -0.24 -20.79 32.90
C SER A 863 -1.48 -19.98 32.56
N GLY A 864 -2.37 -20.57 31.77
CA GLY A 864 -3.58 -19.92 31.29
C GLY A 864 -3.37 -18.74 30.35
N ALA A 865 -2.17 -18.50 29.85
CA ALA A 865 -1.89 -17.47 28.84
C ALA A 865 -2.52 -17.83 27.48
N ASP A 866 -2.90 -16.82 26.70
CA ASP A 866 -3.38 -17.01 25.32
C ASP A 866 -2.24 -16.75 24.33
N LEU A 867 -1.76 -17.83 23.74
CA LEU A 867 -0.70 -17.87 22.72
C LEU A 867 -1.27 -18.33 21.36
N SER A 868 -2.57 -18.17 21.14
CA SER A 868 -3.21 -18.62 19.90
C SER A 868 -2.56 -17.95 18.68
N GLY A 869 -2.10 -18.79 17.72
CA GLY A 869 -1.41 -18.33 16.54
C GLY A 869 -0.04 -17.66 16.78
N ALA A 870 0.52 -17.75 17.99
CA ALA A 870 1.84 -17.17 18.30
C ALA A 870 2.99 -17.94 17.62
N TYR A 871 4.11 -17.24 17.38
CA TYR A 871 5.31 -17.83 16.77
C TYR A 871 6.34 -18.11 17.85
N LEU A 872 6.60 -19.39 18.11
CA LEU A 872 7.56 -19.90 19.12
C LEU A 872 8.67 -20.71 18.44
N ILE A 873 8.93 -20.48 17.16
CA ILE A 873 9.93 -21.19 16.37
C ILE A 873 11.30 -21.12 17.08
N ARG A 874 11.89 -22.28 17.40
CA ARG A 874 13.18 -22.37 18.12
C ARG A 874 13.20 -21.65 19.48
N ALA A 875 12.05 -21.43 20.10
CA ALA A 875 11.99 -20.89 21.46
C ALA A 875 12.50 -21.92 22.48
N ASP A 876 13.14 -21.40 23.55
CA ASP A 876 13.62 -22.23 24.65
C ASP A 876 12.62 -22.18 25.82
N LEU A 877 11.73 -23.16 25.89
CA LEU A 877 10.63 -23.29 26.85
C LEU A 877 10.94 -24.34 27.94
N ARG A 878 12.21 -24.68 28.17
CA ARG A 878 12.58 -25.73 29.11
C ARG A 878 12.07 -25.44 30.52
N GLY A 879 11.26 -26.38 31.03
CA GLY A 879 10.65 -26.29 32.35
C GLY A 879 9.70 -25.10 32.52
N ALA A 880 9.18 -24.54 31.42
CA ALA A 880 8.12 -23.52 31.47
C ALA A 880 6.78 -24.16 31.91
N ASP A 881 5.95 -23.36 32.59
CA ASP A 881 4.58 -23.76 32.94
C ASP A 881 3.59 -23.19 31.93
N LEU A 882 3.03 -24.04 31.10
CA LEU A 882 2.03 -23.76 30.09
C LEU A 882 0.67 -24.42 30.43
N SER A 883 0.47 -24.75 31.71
CA SER A 883 -0.76 -25.45 32.12
C SER A 883 -2.00 -24.62 31.83
N GLY A 884 -2.93 -25.23 31.10
CA GLY A 884 -4.16 -24.57 30.66
C GLY A 884 -3.97 -23.40 29.69
N ALA A 885 -2.78 -23.23 29.12
CA ALA A 885 -2.54 -22.21 28.10
C ALA A 885 -3.25 -22.54 26.79
N TYR A 886 -3.61 -21.51 26.04
CA TYR A 886 -4.19 -21.63 24.69
C TYR A 886 -3.08 -21.44 23.64
N LEU A 887 -2.79 -22.49 22.87
CA LEU A 887 -1.75 -22.56 21.86
C LEU A 887 -2.33 -23.02 20.52
N SER A 888 -3.65 -22.83 20.32
CA SER A 888 -4.27 -23.20 19.05
C SER A 888 -3.62 -22.49 17.88
N ASP A 889 -3.29 -23.26 16.83
CA ASP A 889 -2.63 -22.79 15.62
C ASP A 889 -1.27 -22.09 15.86
N ALA A 890 -0.64 -22.27 17.02
CA ALA A 890 0.68 -21.72 17.30
C ALA A 890 1.79 -22.51 16.57
N ASP A 891 2.87 -21.81 16.20
CA ASP A 891 4.05 -22.42 15.56
C ASP A 891 5.18 -22.63 16.58
N LEU A 892 5.34 -23.86 17.02
CA LEU A 892 6.38 -24.33 17.95
C LEU A 892 7.46 -25.16 17.22
N SER A 893 7.62 -25.00 15.92
CA SER A 893 8.61 -25.76 15.14
C SER A 893 10.00 -25.59 15.72
N ASP A 894 10.75 -26.69 15.86
CA ASP A 894 12.09 -26.71 16.46
C ASP A 894 12.17 -26.18 17.91
N ALA A 895 11.06 -25.91 18.61
CA ALA A 895 11.08 -25.40 19.98
C ALA A 895 11.58 -26.46 20.99
N ASP A 896 12.23 -26.01 22.07
CA ASP A 896 12.71 -26.87 23.17
C ASP A 896 11.77 -26.79 24.38
N LEU A 897 10.92 -27.79 24.55
CA LEU A 897 9.91 -27.91 25.60
C LEU A 897 10.31 -29.00 26.65
N ILE A 898 11.61 -29.32 26.78
CA ILE A 898 12.04 -30.36 27.74
C ILE A 898 11.51 -30.01 29.13
N ARG A 899 10.79 -30.99 29.74
CA ARG A 899 10.19 -30.85 31.08
C ARG A 899 9.21 -29.68 31.21
N ALA A 900 8.63 -29.18 30.13
CA ALA A 900 7.57 -28.20 30.19
C ALA A 900 6.28 -28.83 30.75
N ASN A 901 5.51 -28.03 31.49
CA ASN A 901 4.19 -28.43 31.98
C ASN A 901 3.12 -27.90 30.99
N LEU A 902 2.48 -28.79 30.27
CA LEU A 902 1.43 -28.54 29.29
C LEU A 902 0.10 -29.19 29.69
N ILE A 903 -0.09 -29.45 31.01
CA ILE A 903 -1.31 -30.05 31.54
C ILE A 903 -2.53 -29.28 31.08
N ARG A 904 -3.47 -29.93 30.36
CA ARG A 904 -4.71 -29.34 29.84
C ARG A 904 -4.52 -28.15 28.94
N ALA A 905 -3.32 -27.96 28.35
CA ALA A 905 -3.11 -26.92 27.33
C ALA A 905 -3.89 -27.25 26.04
N ASP A 906 -4.33 -26.24 25.34
CA ASP A 906 -4.94 -26.37 24.02
C ASP A 906 -3.91 -26.11 22.93
N LEU A 907 -3.46 -27.16 22.28
CA LEU A 907 -2.50 -27.19 21.16
C LEU A 907 -3.19 -27.60 19.84
N SER A 908 -4.50 -27.39 19.74
CA SER A 908 -5.24 -27.78 18.54
C SER A 908 -4.72 -27.04 17.30
N GLY A 909 -4.41 -27.80 16.24
CA GLY A 909 -3.84 -27.25 15.01
C GLY A 909 -2.41 -26.73 15.10
N ALA A 910 -1.75 -26.80 16.26
CA ALA A 910 -0.40 -26.27 16.46
C ALA A 910 0.65 -27.03 15.61
N ASP A 911 1.68 -26.31 15.14
CA ASP A 911 2.84 -26.90 14.46
C ASP A 911 3.96 -27.17 15.47
N LEU A 912 4.25 -28.42 15.70
CA LEU A 912 5.28 -28.94 16.61
C LEU A 912 6.35 -29.74 15.85
N ILE A 913 6.52 -29.47 14.55
CA ILE A 913 7.52 -30.19 13.73
C ILE A 913 8.89 -30.05 14.38
N ARG A 914 9.54 -31.21 14.62
CA ARG A 914 10.86 -31.31 15.26
C ARG A 914 10.96 -30.68 16.65
N ALA A 915 9.85 -30.37 17.31
CA ALA A 915 9.86 -29.86 18.68
C ALA A 915 10.40 -30.94 19.65
N ASN A 916 11.07 -30.49 20.70
CA ASN A 916 11.62 -31.40 21.73
C ASN A 916 10.75 -31.36 22.99
N LEU A 917 9.86 -32.31 23.12
CA LEU A 917 8.90 -32.48 24.22
C LEU A 917 9.37 -33.60 25.22
N SER A 918 10.66 -33.96 25.24
CA SER A 918 11.12 -35.00 26.13
C SER A 918 10.89 -34.66 27.60
N ASP A 919 10.39 -35.64 28.35
CA ASP A 919 10.00 -35.50 29.77
C ASP A 919 8.89 -34.43 30.02
N ALA A 920 8.20 -33.90 29.00
CA ALA A 920 7.11 -32.93 29.16
C ALA A 920 5.84 -33.60 29.69
N ASP A 921 5.02 -32.87 30.45
CA ASP A 921 3.70 -33.30 30.91
C ASP A 921 2.60 -32.70 30.03
N LEU A 922 2.01 -33.47 29.14
CA LEU A 922 0.91 -33.13 28.24
C LEU A 922 -0.41 -33.79 28.70
N SER A 923 -0.51 -34.17 29.98
CA SER A 923 -1.69 -34.91 30.46
C SER A 923 -2.98 -34.07 30.29
N GLY A 924 -3.95 -34.67 29.59
CA GLY A 924 -5.21 -34.03 29.26
C GLY A 924 -5.11 -32.88 28.26
N ALA A 925 -3.98 -32.67 27.60
CA ALA A 925 -3.82 -31.65 26.56
C ALA A 925 -4.64 -31.97 25.31
N ASN A 926 -5.09 -30.90 24.62
CA ASN A 926 -5.77 -31.01 23.33
C ASN A 926 -4.76 -30.82 22.20
N LEU A 927 -4.38 -31.85 21.51
CA LEU A 927 -3.47 -31.89 20.37
C LEU A 927 -4.21 -32.25 19.07
N SER A 928 -5.53 -31.97 19.02
CA SER A 928 -6.32 -32.34 17.83
C SER A 928 -5.85 -31.55 16.61
N GLY A 929 -5.53 -32.27 15.53
CA GLY A 929 -5.03 -31.63 14.30
C GLY A 929 -3.58 -31.14 14.36
N ALA A 930 -2.90 -31.23 15.49
CA ALA A 930 -1.51 -30.75 15.65
C ALA A 930 -0.52 -31.53 14.78
N ASN A 931 0.54 -30.89 14.34
CA ASN A 931 1.61 -31.54 13.56
C ASN A 931 2.83 -31.84 14.43
N LEU A 932 2.97 -33.05 14.84
CA LEU A 932 4.07 -33.59 15.66
C LEU A 932 5.11 -34.35 14.82
N SER A 933 5.21 -34.08 13.52
CA SER A 933 6.14 -34.79 12.64
C SER A 933 7.59 -34.57 13.11
N ASP A 934 8.37 -35.63 13.21
CA ASP A 934 9.74 -35.63 13.71
C ASP A 934 9.91 -35.12 15.16
N ALA A 935 8.83 -34.90 15.91
CA ALA A 935 8.91 -34.45 17.30
C ALA A 935 9.53 -35.50 18.22
N ASN A 936 10.26 -35.05 19.25
CA ASN A 936 10.83 -35.89 20.28
C ASN A 936 9.92 -35.89 21.53
N LEU A 937 9.18 -36.96 21.75
CA LEU A 937 8.27 -37.19 22.88
C LEU A 937 8.79 -38.27 23.87
N ILE A 938 10.11 -38.44 23.90
CA ILE A 938 10.70 -39.48 24.77
C ILE A 938 10.31 -39.21 26.22
N ARG A 939 9.68 -40.19 26.89
CA ARG A 939 9.20 -40.13 28.28
C ARG A 939 8.18 -38.99 28.53
N ALA A 940 7.54 -38.45 27.52
CA ALA A 940 6.45 -37.51 27.68
C ALA A 940 5.23 -38.15 28.32
N ASP A 941 4.49 -37.42 29.13
CA ASP A 941 3.23 -37.85 29.72
C ASP A 941 2.05 -37.33 28.89
N LEU A 942 1.41 -38.22 28.14
CA LEU A 942 0.27 -37.94 27.25
C LEU A 942 -1.04 -38.55 27.78
N ARG A 943 -1.12 -38.84 29.10
CA ARG A 943 -2.31 -39.47 29.69
C ARG A 943 -3.57 -38.66 29.42
N GLY A 944 -4.54 -39.29 28.77
CA GLY A 944 -5.81 -38.66 28.46
C GLY A 944 -5.73 -37.51 27.47
N ALA A 945 -4.60 -37.31 26.77
CA ALA A 945 -4.46 -36.29 25.74
C ALA A 945 -5.34 -36.60 24.52
N ASN A 946 -5.86 -35.56 23.87
CA ASN A 946 -6.61 -35.68 22.62
C ASN A 946 -5.68 -35.45 21.42
N LEU A 947 -5.34 -36.52 20.71
CA LEU A 947 -4.49 -36.53 19.51
C LEU A 947 -5.31 -36.78 18.23
N ARG A 948 -6.60 -36.51 18.26
CA ARG A 948 -7.48 -36.76 17.12
C ARG A 948 -7.04 -35.90 15.92
N GLY A 949 -6.77 -36.53 14.79
CA GLY A 949 -6.33 -35.88 13.59
C GLY A 949 -4.88 -35.35 13.62
N ALA A 950 -4.10 -35.65 14.65
CA ALA A 950 -2.70 -35.25 14.75
C ALA A 950 -1.79 -36.03 13.77
N TYR A 951 -0.73 -35.37 13.29
CA TYR A 951 0.32 -35.97 12.47
C TYR A 951 1.49 -36.37 13.35
N LEU A 952 1.82 -37.65 13.39
CA LEU A 952 2.92 -38.26 14.20
C LEU A 952 4.02 -38.86 13.31
N ILE A 953 4.18 -38.43 12.09
CA ILE A 953 5.16 -38.97 11.14
C ILE A 953 6.57 -38.87 11.73
N ARG A 954 7.26 -40.00 11.91
CA ARG A 954 8.61 -40.14 12.50
C ARG A 954 8.76 -39.56 13.92
N ALA A 955 7.66 -39.29 14.64
CA ALA A 955 7.73 -38.93 16.04
C ALA A 955 8.39 -40.00 16.91
N ASP A 956 9.09 -39.61 17.98
CA ASP A 956 9.77 -40.52 18.91
C ASP A 956 9.02 -40.61 20.24
N LEU A 957 8.24 -41.67 20.43
CA LEU A 957 7.40 -41.96 21.59
C LEU A 957 8.03 -42.93 22.60
N ARG A 958 9.32 -43.21 22.52
CA ARG A 958 9.97 -44.17 23.41
C ARG A 958 9.83 -43.79 24.88
N GLY A 959 9.27 -44.70 25.68
CA GLY A 959 8.99 -44.47 27.09
C GLY A 959 7.86 -43.47 27.37
N ALA A 960 7.14 -42.97 26.37
CA ALA A 960 6.01 -42.10 26.55
C ALA A 960 4.81 -42.83 27.20
N ASN A 961 4.00 -42.09 27.96
CA ASN A 961 2.80 -42.60 28.60
C ASN A 961 1.54 -42.09 27.89
N LEU A 962 0.92 -42.90 27.05
CA LEU A 962 -0.28 -42.60 26.29
C LEU A 962 -1.56 -43.15 26.92
N ARG A 963 -1.54 -43.58 28.21
CA ARG A 963 -2.70 -44.21 28.85
C ARG A 963 -3.95 -43.33 28.72
N GLY A 964 -5.01 -43.90 28.13
CA GLY A 964 -6.28 -43.24 27.93
C GLY A 964 -6.26 -42.09 26.91
N ALA A 965 -5.18 -41.92 26.16
CA ALA A 965 -5.10 -40.92 25.05
C ALA A 965 -6.06 -41.33 23.93
N TYR A 966 -6.53 -40.31 23.18
CA TYR A 966 -7.43 -40.51 22.04
C TYR A 966 -6.72 -40.23 20.74
N LEU A 967 -6.63 -41.25 19.86
CA LEU A 967 -5.91 -41.22 18.59
C LEU A 967 -6.87 -41.65 17.48
N SER A 968 -7.27 -40.79 16.57
CA SER A 968 -8.05 -41.19 15.40
C SER A 968 -7.74 -40.31 14.18
N ASP A 969 -7.91 -40.90 13.00
CA ASP A 969 -8.00 -40.23 11.70
C ASP A 969 -6.73 -39.72 11.03
N ARG A 970 -5.45 -39.86 11.49
CA ARG A 970 -4.31 -39.40 10.69
C ARG A 970 -2.99 -40.19 10.87
N PHE A 971 -1.92 -39.71 10.19
CA PHE A 971 -0.77 -40.53 9.81
C PHE A 971 0.22 -40.87 10.94
N PHE A 972 0.40 -42.19 11.17
CA PHE A 972 1.38 -42.81 12.07
C PHE A 972 2.68 -43.25 11.35
N GLY A 973 3.07 -42.61 10.24
CA GLY A 973 4.20 -43.11 9.44
C GLY A 973 5.53 -43.09 10.20
N ASN A 974 6.16 -44.30 10.35
CA ASN A 974 7.50 -44.47 10.94
C ASN A 974 7.68 -43.92 12.38
N VAL A 975 6.64 -43.91 13.19
CA VAL A 975 6.72 -43.61 14.64
C VAL A 975 7.68 -44.57 15.35
N LYS A 976 8.49 -44.04 16.27
CA LYS A 976 9.38 -44.85 17.12
C LYS A 976 8.76 -45.07 18.49
N TRP A 977 8.75 -46.31 18.98
CA TRP A 977 8.31 -46.68 20.34
C TRP A 977 9.21 -47.79 20.88
N ASP A 978 9.07 -48.09 22.18
CA ASP A 978 9.77 -49.21 22.86
C ASP A 978 8.85 -49.88 23.88
N ASN A 979 9.39 -50.86 24.61
CA ASN A 979 8.64 -51.61 25.61
C ASN A 979 8.21 -50.78 26.83
N ASN A 980 8.77 -49.59 26.99
CA ASN A 980 8.42 -48.65 28.06
C ASN A 980 7.32 -47.67 27.63
N THR A 981 6.94 -47.65 26.34
CA THR A 981 5.83 -46.85 25.84
C THR A 981 4.52 -47.47 26.32
N ASN A 982 3.76 -46.68 27.12
CA ASN A 982 2.50 -47.15 27.71
C ASN A 982 1.31 -46.82 26.78
N TRP A 983 0.68 -47.84 26.25
CA TRP A 983 -0.48 -47.80 25.36
C TRP A 983 -1.80 -48.20 26.06
N GLU A 984 -1.83 -48.32 27.40
CA GLU A 984 -3.01 -48.77 28.14
C GLU A 984 -4.20 -47.84 27.93
N ASP A 985 -5.37 -48.39 27.64
CA ASP A 985 -6.62 -47.66 27.42
C ASP A 985 -6.58 -46.60 26.30
N VAL A 986 -5.62 -46.66 25.36
CA VAL A 986 -5.58 -45.78 24.16
C VAL A 986 -6.78 -46.09 23.29
N ARG A 987 -7.47 -45.03 22.81
CA ARG A 987 -8.69 -45.12 22.00
C ARG A 987 -8.45 -44.61 20.58
N GLY A 988 -9.18 -45.15 19.60
CA GLY A 988 -9.21 -44.64 18.22
C GLY A 988 -7.99 -45.09 17.41
N LEU A 989 -7.10 -45.94 17.94
CA LEU A 989 -5.92 -46.40 17.21
C LEU A 989 -6.30 -47.33 16.04
N GLU A 990 -7.44 -47.97 16.13
CA GLU A 990 -8.05 -48.80 15.07
C GLU A 990 -8.48 -47.96 13.85
N GLU A 991 -8.78 -46.68 14.05
CA GLU A 991 -9.19 -45.73 13.01
C GLU A 991 -8.00 -44.98 12.44
N ALA A 992 -6.83 -45.05 13.08
CA ALA A 992 -5.63 -44.32 12.70
C ALA A 992 -4.96 -44.88 11.44
N VAL A 993 -4.53 -43.98 10.53
CA VAL A 993 -3.90 -44.35 9.26
C VAL A 993 -2.39 -44.54 9.42
N GLY A 994 -1.85 -45.65 8.87
CA GLY A 994 -0.41 -45.92 8.85
C GLY A 994 0.17 -46.43 10.17
N VAL A 995 -0.65 -46.92 11.06
CA VAL A 995 -0.17 -47.59 12.28
C VAL A 995 0.73 -48.75 11.88
N PRO A 996 1.99 -48.85 12.39
CA PRO A 996 2.91 -49.93 12.06
C PRO A 996 2.35 -51.30 12.44
N GLU A 997 2.47 -52.28 11.57
CA GLU A 997 1.97 -53.65 11.79
C GLU A 997 2.54 -54.29 13.08
N ALA A 998 3.79 -53.95 13.43
CA ALA A 998 4.41 -54.40 14.67
C ALA A 998 3.66 -53.87 15.90
N LEU A 999 3.19 -52.61 15.87
CA LEU A 999 2.42 -52.01 16.94
C LEU A 999 1.00 -52.56 17.00
N LYS A 1000 0.33 -52.74 15.86
CA LYS A 1000 -0.98 -53.41 15.80
C LYS A 1000 -0.93 -54.80 16.44
N LYS A 1001 0.08 -55.60 16.08
CA LYS A 1001 0.28 -56.93 16.65
C LYS A 1001 0.55 -56.87 18.15
N GLN A 1002 1.35 -55.93 18.64
CA GLN A 1002 1.64 -55.73 20.07
C GLN A 1002 0.38 -55.40 20.86
N LEU A 1003 -0.53 -54.62 20.29
CA LEU A 1003 -1.76 -54.16 20.94
C LEU A 1003 -2.99 -55.07 20.66
N GLY A 1004 -2.83 -56.14 19.90
CA GLY A 1004 -3.92 -57.05 19.56
C GLY A 1004 -4.97 -56.44 18.62
N LEU A 1005 -4.59 -55.42 17.85
CA LEU A 1005 -5.41 -54.78 16.83
C LEU A 1005 -5.24 -55.57 15.53
N SER A 1006 -6.18 -56.42 15.18
CA SER A 1006 -6.14 -57.24 13.95
C SER A 1006 -6.92 -56.62 12.81
#